data_f5392b4cd47bc660f41701690471838d
#
_entry.id   f5392b4cd47bc660f41701690471838d
#
_cell.length_a   1.000
_cell.length_b   1.000
_cell.length_c   1.000
_cell.angle_alpha   90.00
_cell.angle_beta   90.00
_cell.angle_gamma   90.00
#
_symmetry.space_group_name_H-M   'P 1'
#
loop_
_entity.id
_entity.type
_entity.pdbx_description
1 polymer ?
#
loop_
_entity_poly.entity_id
_entity_poly.type
_entity_poly.pdbx_seq_one_letter_code
_entity_poly.pdbx_strand_id
1 'polypeptide(L)'
;MNNLKKRRTSVLIGLALMGLSVHAYAVDVTATTDTPTTVASTEANDASESHVINVTANRMALLNLDTPAAMDVITDKDIMNSGAKNAFDAVNMVPGITSFSYGASGLEYGAMDSRVNIRGLERGSLILVNGVPMNLNGKGGLSSIPTGSIARIEVLKGAASALYGSDAMSGVVNVITKTPTKEGGSATIGVGNMGSQTYKINYGTPRFLIGIERGFFGKQDPSTPVRTDSVSHPRGYEYYTARDKGNSLGIFMSGKLSDKVTLNFSRFEGKSAYAQLSTESNATNRNRHSTTYAYDDSKNNASLIYKDGNTTGTLFYNDRDLKGKNRNHSLPSYTSNDSNYIARQYGFDVQHEWDFRGGKDYLIAGVLGKRETYRTTSGPVYASPHRHSLALYGSYSYQINPTWSTVVGLRYTDIKDPVKNQHVLTPQFQLNHRINKESSVYMNVGKAFTMPNLSDTFKAVNRQYQSVSGRNLKPEEGWNYELGYKHITNKDSWKIAAFYMDFKNFFSWKPDSNGKMTIRVNGGRYRNVGIEAQYGRKLTDHLKMTVGASYSNPKQREIDKTYWKQANPKLQFTGGIHYNSSTWTAGTSINFVTKRMKNRDGGTNPNLIAWNAYVGYQFNENSSLRLDVRNLLNRHNVISNGDWEYWDEPFNYQLSYTQKF
;
A
#
# COMPACT_ATOMS: atom_id res chain seq x y z
N MET A 1 43.75 -18.22 3.11
CA MET A 1 43.50 -18.07 1.66
C MET A 1 42.49 -19.12 1.23
N ASN A 2 41.52 -18.86 0.50
CA ASN A 2 40.33 -19.62 0.07
C ASN A 2 39.06 -19.37 0.90
N ASN A 3 38.32 -18.29 0.53
CA ASN A 3 36.86 -18.22 0.63
C ASN A 3 36.33 -16.90 0.00
N LEU A 4 36.56 -16.74 -1.29
CA LEU A 4 36.08 -15.57 -2.08
C LEU A 4 35.58 -15.99 -3.46
N LYS A 5 34.73 -17.04 -3.51
CA LYS A 5 34.06 -17.41 -4.79
C LYS A 5 32.72 -18.11 -4.51
N LYS A 6 31.69 -17.32 -4.11
CA LYS A 6 30.27 -17.74 -4.25
C LYS A 6 29.34 -16.55 -4.02
N ARG A 7 29.43 -15.51 -4.86
CA ARG A 7 28.48 -14.39 -4.83
C ARG A 7 28.38 -13.70 -6.21
N ARG A 8 28.21 -14.43 -7.31
CA ARG A 8 27.96 -13.85 -8.62
C ARG A 8 27.12 -14.75 -9.51
N THR A 9 25.91 -15.12 -9.07
CA THR A 9 25.03 -15.92 -9.95
C THR A 9 23.59 -15.41 -10.02
N SER A 10 23.30 -14.22 -9.47
CA SER A 10 21.92 -13.67 -9.52
C SER A 10 21.76 -12.43 -10.42
N VAL A 11 22.78 -12.05 -11.16
CA VAL A 11 22.75 -10.83 -12.01
C VAL A 11 22.71 -11.14 -13.51
N LEU A 12 22.83 -12.39 -13.92
CA LEU A 12 23.05 -12.77 -15.33
C LEU A 12 21.79 -13.21 -16.10
N ILE A 13 20.60 -13.19 -15.52
CA ILE A 13 19.34 -13.49 -16.27
C ILE A 13 18.76 -12.25 -16.96
N GLY A 14 19.19 -11.04 -16.60
CA GLY A 14 18.68 -9.79 -17.19
C GLY A 14 19.36 -9.32 -18.47
N LEU A 15 20.47 -9.87 -18.87
CA LEU A 15 21.29 -9.39 -19.98
C LEU A 15 21.37 -10.28 -21.22
N ALA A 16 20.78 -11.46 -21.17
CA ALA A 16 20.82 -12.44 -22.29
C ALA A 16 19.70 -12.26 -23.35
N LEU A 17 18.85 -11.25 -23.22
CA LEU A 17 17.74 -10.97 -24.18
C LEU A 17 18.00 -9.80 -25.13
N MET A 18 19.20 -9.25 -25.18
CA MET A 18 19.55 -8.14 -26.11
C MET A 18 20.32 -8.59 -27.37
N GLY A 19 20.12 -9.79 -27.82
CA GLY A 19 20.87 -10.27 -28.98
C GLY A 19 20.06 -11.10 -29.98
N LEU A 20 18.85 -10.69 -30.32
CA LEU A 20 18.14 -11.31 -31.45
C LEU A 20 17.63 -10.20 -32.39
N SER A 21 18.42 -9.92 -33.42
CA SER A 21 18.02 -9.18 -34.60
C SER A 21 16.99 -10.00 -35.39
N VAL A 22 15.72 -9.59 -35.33
CA VAL A 22 14.64 -10.16 -36.16
C VAL A 22 14.57 -9.38 -37.46
N HIS A 23 14.91 -10.03 -38.55
CA HIS A 23 14.62 -9.56 -39.91
C HIS A 23 13.11 -9.66 -40.15
N ALA A 24 12.48 -8.52 -40.35
CA ALA A 24 11.06 -8.46 -40.72
C ALA A 24 10.91 -8.75 -42.22
N TYR A 25 10.18 -9.81 -42.55
CA TYR A 25 9.58 -9.96 -43.88
C TYR A 25 8.20 -9.33 -43.85
N ALA A 26 8.02 -8.32 -44.70
CA ALA A 26 6.72 -7.73 -44.98
C ALA A 26 5.92 -8.70 -45.85
N VAL A 27 4.73 -9.05 -45.42
CA VAL A 27 3.71 -9.67 -46.28
C VAL A 27 2.54 -8.72 -46.30
N ASP A 28 2.29 -8.17 -47.49
CA ASP A 28 1.09 -7.42 -47.84
C ASP A 28 -0.13 -8.35 -47.81
N VAL A 29 -1.15 -8.04 -47.03
CA VAL A 29 -2.48 -8.62 -47.15
C VAL A 29 -3.53 -7.52 -47.10
N THR A 30 -4.20 -7.38 -48.22
CA THR A 30 -5.32 -6.50 -48.50
C THR A 30 -6.49 -6.68 -47.53
N ALA A 31 -7.12 -5.56 -47.22
CA ALA A 31 -8.24 -5.40 -46.31
C ALA A 31 -9.52 -6.08 -46.75
N THR A 32 -10.24 -6.73 -45.86
CA THR A 32 -11.69 -6.84 -45.86
C THR A 32 -12.24 -6.35 -44.52
N THR A 33 -13.15 -5.41 -44.62
CA THR A 33 -13.89 -4.74 -43.56
C THR A 33 -14.87 -5.68 -42.89
N ASP A 34 -14.65 -5.97 -41.60
CA ASP A 34 -15.73 -6.29 -40.66
C ASP A 34 -15.37 -5.74 -39.29
N THR A 35 -16.23 -4.86 -38.81
CA THR A 35 -16.04 -4.04 -37.60
C THR A 35 -16.46 -4.83 -36.36
N PRO A 36 -15.54 -5.18 -35.44
CA PRO A 36 -15.91 -5.40 -34.06
C PRO A 36 -15.69 -4.10 -33.31
N THR A 37 -16.65 -3.69 -32.55
CA THR A 37 -16.66 -2.52 -31.67
C THR A 37 -15.54 -2.64 -30.67
N THR A 38 -14.36 -2.17 -31.05
CA THR A 38 -13.23 -1.94 -30.15
C THR A 38 -13.59 -0.76 -29.27
N VAL A 39 -13.73 -0.98 -27.97
CA VAL A 39 -13.75 0.10 -26.99
C VAL A 39 -12.35 0.74 -27.02
N ALA A 40 -12.24 1.79 -27.80
CA ALA A 40 -11.04 2.60 -27.94
C ALA A 40 -10.65 3.15 -26.56
N SER A 41 -9.39 2.96 -26.19
CA SER A 41 -8.72 3.74 -25.16
C SER A 41 -8.53 5.17 -25.69
N THR A 42 -9.58 5.97 -25.63
CA THR A 42 -9.52 7.39 -25.95
C THR A 42 -8.71 8.08 -24.87
N GLU A 43 -7.72 8.86 -25.27
CA GLU A 43 -7.07 9.87 -24.41
C GLU A 43 -8.18 10.75 -23.82
N ALA A 44 -8.37 10.66 -22.50
CA ALA A 44 -9.43 11.36 -21.79
C ALA A 44 -9.07 12.84 -21.73
N ASN A 45 -9.76 13.64 -22.51
CA ASN A 45 -9.83 15.08 -22.29
C ASN A 45 -10.53 15.37 -20.95
N ASP A 46 -9.96 16.21 -20.16
CA ASP A 46 -10.09 16.64 -18.77
C ASP A 46 -11.51 16.81 -18.14
N ALA A 47 -12.60 16.49 -18.85
CA ALA A 47 -13.95 16.83 -18.40
C ALA A 47 -14.85 15.64 -18.00
N SER A 48 -14.47 14.40 -18.31
CA SER A 48 -15.34 13.23 -18.11
C SER A 48 -14.75 12.12 -17.22
N GLU A 49 -13.59 12.32 -16.60
CA GLU A 49 -12.83 11.26 -15.95
C GLU A 49 -13.52 10.58 -14.75
N SER A 50 -14.42 11.26 -14.05
CA SER A 50 -15.07 10.67 -12.87
C SER A 50 -16.18 9.66 -13.21
N HIS A 51 -16.75 9.73 -14.42
CA HIS A 51 -17.84 8.86 -14.86
C HIS A 51 -17.38 7.58 -15.55
N VAL A 52 -16.21 7.59 -16.18
CA VAL A 52 -15.76 6.55 -17.13
C VAL A 52 -14.59 5.71 -16.60
N ILE A 53 -14.15 5.92 -15.35
CA ILE A 53 -13.06 5.11 -14.81
C ILE A 53 -13.56 3.69 -14.57
N ASN A 54 -13.16 2.78 -15.43
CA ASN A 54 -13.33 1.35 -15.25
C ASN A 54 -12.47 0.90 -14.06
N VAL A 55 -13.14 0.52 -12.99
CA VAL A 55 -12.50 0.10 -11.77
C VAL A 55 -12.24 -1.40 -11.80
N THR A 56 -10.99 -1.78 -11.67
CA THR A 56 -10.55 -3.18 -11.73
C THR A 56 -10.39 -3.83 -10.35
N ALA A 57 -10.53 -3.04 -9.26
CA ALA A 57 -10.41 -3.58 -7.90
C ALA A 57 -11.51 -4.59 -7.50
N ASN A 58 -12.58 -4.70 -8.28
CA ASN A 58 -13.58 -5.77 -8.17
C ASN A 58 -13.32 -6.95 -9.12
N ARG A 59 -12.14 -7.01 -9.76
CA ARG A 59 -11.81 -7.94 -10.85
C ARG A 59 -12.69 -7.79 -12.11
N MET A 60 -13.60 -6.84 -12.11
CA MET A 60 -14.50 -6.46 -13.21
C MET A 60 -14.29 -4.99 -13.54
N ALA A 61 -14.35 -4.64 -14.82
CA ALA A 61 -14.31 -3.26 -15.26
C ALA A 61 -15.71 -2.63 -15.12
N LEU A 62 -16.05 -2.14 -13.95
CA LEU A 62 -17.33 -1.48 -13.67
C LEU A 62 -17.16 0.04 -13.57
N LEU A 63 -18.20 0.78 -13.94
CA LEU A 63 -18.30 2.20 -13.64
C LEU A 63 -18.37 2.41 -12.12
N ASN A 64 -17.86 3.53 -11.64
CA ASN A 64 -17.86 3.82 -10.19
C ASN A 64 -19.27 3.79 -9.57
N LEU A 65 -20.30 4.28 -10.29
CA LEU A 65 -21.70 4.25 -9.83
C LEU A 65 -22.30 2.84 -9.78
N ASP A 66 -21.79 1.90 -10.58
CA ASP A 66 -22.27 0.52 -10.62
C ASP A 66 -21.52 -0.40 -9.67
N THR A 67 -20.41 0.08 -9.08
CA THR A 67 -19.64 -0.66 -8.11
C THR A 67 -20.31 -0.57 -6.74
N PRO A 68 -20.86 -1.66 -6.18
CA PRO A 68 -21.58 -1.63 -4.91
C PRO A 68 -20.62 -1.73 -3.71
N ALA A 69 -19.67 -0.80 -3.63
CA ALA A 69 -18.68 -0.67 -2.55
C ALA A 69 -18.13 0.75 -2.49
N ALA A 70 -17.62 1.15 -1.31
CA ALA A 70 -16.88 2.40 -1.16
C ALA A 70 -15.56 2.29 -1.90
N MET A 71 -15.39 3.15 -2.90
CA MET A 71 -14.25 3.14 -3.78
C MET A 71 -13.73 4.52 -4.10
N ASP A 72 -12.41 4.65 -4.07
CA ASP A 72 -11.70 5.84 -4.47
C ASP A 72 -10.68 5.51 -5.55
N VAL A 73 -10.56 6.42 -6.50
CA VAL A 73 -9.54 6.36 -7.55
C VAL A 73 -8.70 7.63 -7.45
N ILE A 74 -7.40 7.46 -7.34
CA ILE A 74 -6.41 8.53 -7.28
C ILE A 74 -5.67 8.47 -8.61
N THR A 75 -5.88 9.45 -9.47
CA THR A 75 -5.22 9.54 -10.78
C THR A 75 -3.76 9.97 -10.65
N ASP A 76 -2.96 9.83 -11.69
CA ASP A 76 -1.58 10.35 -11.72
C ASP A 76 -1.53 11.87 -11.52
N LYS A 77 -2.56 12.59 -12.01
CA LYS A 77 -2.75 14.02 -11.79
C LYS A 77 -3.04 14.34 -10.32
N ASP A 78 -3.92 13.57 -9.65
CA ASP A 78 -4.18 13.73 -8.21
C ASP A 78 -2.92 13.42 -7.38
N ILE A 79 -2.14 12.41 -7.77
CA ILE A 79 -0.85 12.08 -7.13
C ILE A 79 0.13 13.24 -7.25
N MET A 80 0.29 13.79 -8.46
CA MET A 80 1.14 14.96 -8.67
C MET A 80 0.66 16.15 -7.84
N ASN A 81 -0.64 16.42 -7.85
CA ASN A 81 -1.24 17.56 -7.15
C ASN A 81 -1.15 17.44 -5.63
N SER A 82 -1.03 16.24 -5.08
CA SER A 82 -0.87 16.04 -3.63
C SER A 82 0.54 16.28 -3.12
N GLY A 83 1.55 16.38 -4.01
CA GLY A 83 2.96 16.41 -3.63
C GLY A 83 3.45 15.07 -3.06
N ALA A 84 2.76 13.98 -3.35
CA ALA A 84 3.14 12.64 -2.91
C ALA A 84 4.48 12.21 -3.51
N LYS A 85 5.37 11.64 -2.69
CA LYS A 85 6.67 11.11 -3.12
C LYS A 85 6.56 9.66 -3.60
N ASN A 86 5.55 8.91 -3.14
CA ASN A 86 5.31 7.50 -3.47
C ASN A 86 3.84 7.13 -3.26
N ALA A 87 3.48 5.86 -3.48
CA ALA A 87 2.11 5.38 -3.32
C ALA A 87 1.59 5.49 -1.87
N PHE A 88 2.45 5.39 -0.86
CA PHE A 88 2.06 5.53 0.54
C PHE A 88 1.53 6.94 0.84
N ASP A 89 2.24 7.98 0.39
CA ASP A 89 1.80 9.36 0.55
C ASP A 89 0.46 9.62 -0.16
N ALA A 90 0.33 9.09 -1.38
CA ALA A 90 -0.86 9.30 -2.19
C ALA A 90 -2.13 8.73 -1.55
N VAL A 91 -2.07 7.52 -0.99
CA VAL A 91 -3.25 6.90 -0.33
C VAL A 91 -3.64 7.58 0.98
N ASN A 92 -2.72 8.26 1.65
CA ASN A 92 -3.01 8.97 2.90
C ASN A 92 -3.92 10.21 2.73
N MET A 93 -4.17 10.63 1.50
CA MET A 93 -5.11 11.72 1.20
C MET A 93 -6.57 11.25 1.07
N VAL A 94 -6.81 9.94 1.13
CA VAL A 94 -8.15 9.36 1.01
C VAL A 94 -8.86 9.36 2.38
N PRO A 95 -10.11 9.85 2.49
CA PRO A 95 -10.88 9.74 3.73
C PRO A 95 -11.05 8.29 4.18
N GLY A 96 -10.96 8.04 5.50
CA GLY A 96 -11.03 6.69 6.06
C GLY A 96 -9.73 5.90 5.96
N ILE A 97 -8.67 6.48 5.40
CA ILE A 97 -7.32 5.94 5.44
C ILE A 97 -6.47 6.77 6.39
N THR A 98 -6.00 6.13 7.42
CA THR A 98 -4.96 6.67 8.30
C THR A 98 -3.72 5.81 8.17
N SER A 99 -2.59 6.30 8.62
CA SER A 99 -1.36 5.53 8.60
C SER A 99 -0.55 5.73 9.86
N PHE A 100 0.34 4.81 10.11
CA PHE A 100 1.49 5.05 10.94
C PHE A 100 2.77 4.71 10.18
N SER A 101 3.83 5.40 10.51
CA SER A 101 5.11 5.29 9.84
C SER A 101 6.24 5.45 10.85
N TYR A 102 7.41 4.99 10.47
CA TYR A 102 8.63 5.15 11.25
C TYR A 102 9.57 6.18 10.64
N GLY A 103 9.25 6.68 9.47
CA GLY A 103 9.92 7.79 8.80
C GLY A 103 9.03 8.45 7.78
N ALA A 104 9.43 9.62 7.31
CA ALA A 104 8.69 10.39 6.34
C ALA A 104 8.36 9.58 5.07
N SER A 105 7.21 9.84 4.47
CA SER A 105 6.73 9.15 3.26
C SER A 105 6.68 7.63 3.37
N GLY A 106 6.38 7.12 4.58
CA GLY A 106 6.29 5.69 4.80
C GLY A 106 7.63 4.95 4.86
N LEU A 107 8.72 5.66 5.12
CA LEU A 107 10.04 5.04 5.27
C LEU A 107 10.01 3.95 6.34
N GLU A 108 10.58 2.81 6.03
CA GLU A 108 10.64 1.64 6.91
C GLU A 108 12.04 1.47 7.48
N TYR A 109 12.11 1.07 8.75
CA TYR A 109 13.36 0.73 9.41
C TYR A 109 13.35 -0.74 9.83
N GLY A 110 13.85 -1.59 8.96
CA GLY A 110 13.97 -3.00 9.24
C GLY A 110 12.64 -3.72 9.39
N ALA A 111 12.37 -4.25 10.58
CA ALA A 111 11.11 -4.91 10.90
C ALA A 111 9.97 -3.93 11.23
N MET A 112 10.28 -2.65 11.38
CA MET A 112 9.32 -1.59 11.64
C MET A 112 8.73 -1.11 10.32
N ASP A 113 7.56 -1.64 9.98
CA ASP A 113 6.90 -1.36 8.72
C ASP A 113 5.91 -0.23 8.84
N SER A 114 5.97 0.67 7.90
CA SER A 114 4.94 1.67 7.68
C SER A 114 3.69 1.02 7.08
N ARG A 115 2.52 1.38 7.61
CA ARG A 115 1.24 0.76 7.21
C ARG A 115 0.17 1.80 6.99
N VAL A 116 -0.70 1.49 6.05
CA VAL A 116 -1.98 2.17 5.89
C VAL A 116 -3.06 1.37 6.61
N ASN A 117 -3.92 2.09 7.33
CA ASN A 117 -5.04 1.54 8.08
C ASN A 117 -6.33 1.98 7.40
N ILE A 118 -6.97 1.08 6.68
CA ILE A 118 -8.28 1.35 6.10
C ILE A 118 -9.32 1.20 7.20
N ARG A 119 -10.11 2.24 7.45
CA ARG A 119 -11.14 2.26 8.51
C ARG A 119 -10.60 1.84 9.88
N GLY A 120 -9.39 2.31 10.21
CA GLY A 120 -8.78 2.06 11.51
C GLY A 120 -8.36 0.60 11.79
N LEU A 121 -8.35 -0.29 10.82
CA LEU A 121 -7.83 -1.65 10.98
C LEU A 121 -6.37 -1.70 10.55
N GLU A 122 -5.48 -2.02 11.48
CA GLU A 122 -4.02 -2.05 11.30
C GLU A 122 -3.54 -3.15 10.36
N ARG A 123 -4.29 -4.25 10.31
CA ARG A 123 -4.02 -5.43 9.48
C ARG A 123 -5.17 -5.67 8.54
N GLY A 124 -4.90 -6.41 7.47
CA GLY A 124 -5.94 -6.76 6.52
C GLY A 124 -6.18 -5.69 5.46
N SER A 125 -5.19 -4.83 5.20
CA SER A 125 -5.12 -4.02 3.98
C SER A 125 -4.26 -4.76 2.97
N LEU A 126 -4.87 -5.26 1.90
CA LEU A 126 -4.17 -5.94 0.82
C LEU A 126 -3.65 -4.91 -0.19
N ILE A 127 -2.36 -4.96 -0.47
CA ILE A 127 -1.73 -4.14 -1.49
C ILE A 127 -1.53 -4.99 -2.74
N LEU A 128 -1.96 -4.46 -3.87
CA LEU A 128 -1.79 -5.06 -5.19
C LEU A 128 -1.00 -4.11 -6.09
N VAL A 129 -0.25 -4.69 -7.02
CA VAL A 129 0.29 -3.97 -8.20
C VAL A 129 -0.20 -4.72 -9.43
N ASN A 130 -1.00 -4.05 -10.25
CA ASN A 130 -1.68 -4.65 -11.42
C ASN A 130 -2.45 -5.95 -11.07
N GLY A 131 -3.12 -5.97 -9.90
CA GLY A 131 -3.84 -7.14 -9.41
C GLY A 131 -2.97 -8.21 -8.72
N VAL A 132 -1.65 -8.10 -8.74
CA VAL A 132 -0.72 -9.04 -8.10
C VAL A 132 -0.53 -8.70 -6.63
N PRO A 133 -0.78 -9.64 -5.68
CA PRO A 133 -0.57 -9.38 -4.25
C PRO A 133 0.88 -9.05 -3.90
N MET A 134 1.08 -7.96 -3.14
CA MET A 134 2.40 -7.46 -2.75
C MET A 134 2.74 -7.72 -1.27
N ASN A 135 1.77 -8.18 -0.48
CA ASN A 135 1.97 -8.40 0.95
C ASN A 135 2.95 -9.55 1.19
N LEU A 136 4.18 -9.23 1.56
CA LEU A 136 5.20 -10.20 1.98
C LEU A 136 5.28 -10.23 3.50
N ASN A 137 4.94 -11.36 4.09
CA ASN A 137 4.88 -11.52 5.55
C ASN A 137 3.98 -10.45 6.22
N GLY A 138 2.84 -10.12 5.60
CA GLY A 138 1.86 -9.14 6.06
C GLY A 138 2.24 -7.66 5.79
N LYS A 139 3.23 -7.40 4.94
CA LYS A 139 3.79 -6.08 4.67
C LYS A 139 3.62 -5.69 3.21
N GLY A 140 2.87 -4.63 2.94
CA GLY A 140 2.46 -4.24 1.58
C GLY A 140 3.45 -3.37 0.81
N GLY A 141 4.39 -2.69 1.48
CA GLY A 141 5.48 -1.96 0.83
C GLY A 141 5.09 -0.79 -0.09
N LEU A 142 3.99 -0.08 0.17
CA LEU A 142 3.55 1.07 -0.65
C LEU A 142 4.62 2.17 -0.81
N SER A 143 5.48 2.35 0.19
CA SER A 143 6.58 3.31 0.16
C SER A 143 7.64 3.01 -0.90
N SER A 144 7.71 1.77 -1.38
CA SER A 144 8.66 1.34 -2.41
C SER A 144 8.14 1.49 -3.84
N ILE A 145 6.92 1.99 -4.03
CA ILE A 145 6.31 2.22 -5.35
C ILE A 145 6.43 3.70 -5.70
N PRO A 146 7.35 4.09 -6.59
CA PRO A 146 7.59 5.48 -6.95
C PRO A 146 6.44 6.04 -7.79
N THR A 147 6.11 7.33 -7.60
CA THR A 147 5.01 7.98 -8.32
C THR A 147 5.19 7.97 -9.84
N GLY A 148 6.43 7.97 -10.33
CA GLY A 148 6.74 7.92 -11.76
C GLY A 148 6.20 6.67 -12.48
N SER A 149 6.03 5.56 -11.75
CA SER A 149 5.50 4.29 -12.29
C SER A 149 3.97 4.19 -12.27
N ILE A 150 3.27 5.07 -11.57
CA ILE A 150 1.84 4.93 -11.27
C ILE A 150 0.99 5.62 -12.33
N ALA A 151 0.02 4.90 -12.89
CA ALA A 151 -1.04 5.47 -13.73
C ALA A 151 -2.23 5.92 -12.87
N ARG A 152 -2.62 5.09 -11.90
CA ARG A 152 -3.65 5.40 -10.89
C ARG A 152 -3.55 4.44 -9.70
N ILE A 153 -4.19 4.81 -8.61
CA ILE A 153 -4.37 3.93 -7.45
C ILE A 153 -5.88 3.77 -7.21
N GLU A 154 -6.33 2.54 -7.11
CA GLU A 154 -7.70 2.18 -6.80
C GLU A 154 -7.76 1.70 -5.35
N VAL A 155 -8.61 2.30 -4.52
CA VAL A 155 -8.80 1.93 -3.13
C VAL A 155 -10.21 1.41 -2.93
N LEU A 156 -10.35 0.11 -2.73
CA LEU A 156 -11.59 -0.54 -2.36
C LEU A 156 -11.64 -0.72 -0.85
N LYS A 157 -12.62 -0.12 -0.19
CA LYS A 157 -12.79 -0.22 1.27
C LYS A 157 -13.83 -1.28 1.63
N GLY A 158 -13.65 -1.90 2.79
CA GLY A 158 -14.51 -2.99 3.26
C GLY A 158 -14.03 -4.38 2.86
N ALA A 159 -14.87 -5.40 3.04
CA ALA A 159 -14.51 -6.79 2.77
C ALA A 159 -14.30 -7.04 1.27
N ALA A 160 -13.12 -7.54 0.93
CA ALA A 160 -12.79 -7.96 -0.43
C ALA A 160 -12.19 -9.39 -0.48
N SER A 161 -12.26 -10.13 0.63
CA SER A 161 -11.65 -11.47 0.72
C SER A 161 -12.33 -12.51 -0.17
N ALA A 162 -13.58 -12.29 -0.59
CA ALA A 162 -14.25 -13.16 -1.56
C ALA A 162 -13.53 -13.17 -2.92
N LEU A 163 -12.92 -12.05 -3.32
CA LEU A 163 -12.16 -11.96 -4.56
C LEU A 163 -10.66 -12.16 -4.36
N TYR A 164 -10.09 -11.63 -3.27
CA TYR A 164 -8.64 -11.51 -3.09
C TYR A 164 -8.07 -12.40 -2.01
N GLY A 165 -8.89 -13.00 -1.14
CA GLY A 165 -8.48 -13.92 -0.09
C GLY A 165 -7.90 -13.23 1.14
N SER A 166 -6.81 -13.79 1.70
CA SER A 166 -6.16 -13.26 2.90
C SER A 166 -5.69 -11.82 2.71
N ASP A 167 -5.69 -11.09 3.82
CA ASP A 167 -5.24 -9.69 3.94
C ASP A 167 -6.18 -8.63 3.34
N ALA A 168 -7.34 -9.03 2.81
CA ALA A 168 -8.37 -8.11 2.31
C ALA A 168 -9.53 -7.91 3.29
N MET A 169 -9.23 -7.77 4.59
CA MET A 169 -10.23 -7.59 5.66
C MET A 169 -10.79 -6.16 5.70
N SER A 170 -9.92 -5.17 5.63
CA SER A 170 -10.30 -3.75 5.66
C SER A 170 -10.49 -3.17 4.27
N GLY A 171 -9.84 -3.76 3.28
CA GLY A 171 -9.90 -3.31 1.90
C GLY A 171 -8.67 -3.71 1.08
N VAL A 172 -8.64 -3.17 -0.13
CA VAL A 172 -7.60 -3.39 -1.13
C VAL A 172 -7.11 -2.05 -1.66
N VAL A 173 -5.80 -1.90 -1.78
CA VAL A 173 -5.15 -0.80 -2.51
C VAL A 173 -4.50 -1.41 -3.74
N ASN A 174 -5.02 -1.15 -4.92
CA ASN A 174 -4.49 -1.66 -6.18
C ASN A 174 -3.78 -0.54 -6.94
N VAL A 175 -2.47 -0.62 -7.03
CA VAL A 175 -1.65 0.32 -7.79
C VAL A 175 -1.58 -0.17 -9.23
N ILE A 176 -2.16 0.60 -10.15
CA ILE A 176 -2.09 0.34 -11.58
C ILE A 176 -0.88 1.11 -12.13
N THR A 177 0.04 0.39 -12.72
CA THR A 177 1.25 0.99 -13.29
C THR A 177 1.00 1.51 -14.71
N LYS A 178 1.82 2.46 -15.13
CA LYS A 178 1.84 2.93 -16.53
C LYS A 178 2.21 1.79 -17.47
N THR A 179 1.56 1.79 -18.62
CA THR A 179 1.81 0.82 -19.70
C THR A 179 2.38 1.54 -20.93
N PRO A 180 3.10 0.81 -21.78
CA PRO A 180 3.58 1.37 -23.04
C PRO A 180 2.42 1.85 -23.91
N THR A 181 2.46 3.10 -24.38
CA THR A 181 1.37 3.67 -25.23
C THR A 181 1.93 4.43 -26.42
N LYS A 182 2.97 5.22 -26.23
CA LYS A 182 3.57 6.08 -27.27
C LYS A 182 5.07 6.18 -27.07
N GLU A 183 5.75 6.62 -28.12
CA GLU A 183 7.16 6.97 -28.05
C GLU A 183 7.37 8.31 -27.36
N GLY A 184 8.39 8.39 -26.54
CA GLY A 184 8.78 9.59 -25.82
C GLY A 184 9.29 9.30 -24.43
N GLY A 185 9.91 10.31 -23.83
CA GLY A 185 10.51 10.20 -22.52
C GLY A 185 10.39 11.47 -21.71
N SER A 186 10.86 11.40 -20.47
CA SER A 186 11.02 12.56 -19.61
C SER A 186 12.19 12.38 -18.66
N ALA A 187 12.91 13.47 -18.39
CA ALA A 187 13.92 13.54 -17.35
C ALA A 187 13.52 14.60 -16.33
N THR A 188 13.63 14.28 -15.04
CA THR A 188 13.33 15.20 -13.94
C THR A 188 14.51 15.26 -12.98
N ILE A 189 14.91 16.47 -12.60
CA ILE A 189 15.86 16.74 -11.53
C ILE A 189 15.17 17.58 -10.50
N GLY A 190 15.20 17.13 -9.23
CA GLY A 190 14.64 17.85 -8.09
C GLY A 190 15.70 18.06 -7.02
N VAL A 191 15.74 19.26 -6.45
CA VAL A 191 16.62 19.62 -5.34
C VAL A 191 15.79 20.33 -4.25
N GLY A 192 16.08 20.04 -3.01
CA GLY A 192 15.35 20.61 -1.88
C GLY A 192 16.23 20.84 -0.66
N ASN A 193 15.62 21.37 0.39
CA ASN A 193 16.30 21.48 1.69
C ASN A 193 16.55 20.10 2.30
N MET A 194 17.29 20.04 3.41
CA MET A 194 17.63 18.83 4.14
C MET A 194 18.33 17.76 3.27
N GLY A 195 19.09 18.17 2.23
CA GLY A 195 19.80 17.26 1.35
C GLY A 195 18.89 16.43 0.43
N SER A 196 17.64 16.84 0.25
CA SER A 196 16.71 16.16 -0.64
C SER A 196 17.10 16.36 -2.10
N GLN A 197 17.25 15.25 -2.82
CA GLN A 197 17.52 15.24 -4.27
C GLN A 197 16.73 14.11 -4.90
N THR A 198 16.22 14.35 -6.10
CA THR A 198 15.46 13.36 -6.89
C THR A 198 15.88 13.44 -8.34
N TYR A 199 16.17 12.29 -8.91
CA TYR A 199 16.51 12.13 -10.32
C TYR A 199 15.58 11.07 -10.90
N LYS A 200 14.83 11.43 -11.96
CA LYS A 200 13.90 10.51 -12.63
C LYS A 200 14.18 10.54 -14.12
N ILE A 201 14.15 9.38 -14.74
CA ILE A 201 14.14 9.25 -16.20
C ILE A 201 13.13 8.17 -16.57
N ASN A 202 12.29 8.48 -17.53
CA ASN A 202 11.33 7.56 -18.10
C ASN A 202 11.43 7.61 -19.62
N TYR A 203 11.35 6.46 -20.25
CA TYR A 203 11.27 6.34 -21.68
C TYR A 203 10.31 5.23 -22.08
N GLY A 204 9.49 5.49 -23.06
CA GLY A 204 8.51 4.55 -23.59
C GLY A 204 8.47 4.52 -25.11
N THR A 205 8.00 3.41 -25.62
CA THR A 205 7.59 3.18 -27.00
C THR A 205 6.18 2.55 -26.96
N PRO A 206 5.50 2.29 -28.06
CA PRO A 206 4.22 1.58 -28.05
C PRO A 206 4.27 0.17 -27.43
N ARG A 207 5.45 -0.44 -27.35
CA ARG A 207 5.63 -1.80 -26.81
C ARG A 207 6.43 -1.88 -25.51
N PHE A 208 7.14 -0.85 -25.14
CA PHE A 208 8.04 -0.90 -23.99
C PHE A 208 8.04 0.40 -23.20
N LEU A 209 8.11 0.31 -21.88
CA LEU A 209 8.27 1.41 -20.95
C LEU A 209 9.32 1.05 -19.91
N ILE A 210 10.26 1.96 -19.66
CA ILE A 210 11.21 1.87 -18.55
C ILE A 210 11.22 3.17 -17.77
N GLY A 211 11.39 3.08 -16.46
CA GLY A 211 11.64 4.23 -15.62
C GLY A 211 12.63 3.91 -14.53
N ILE A 212 13.47 4.90 -14.21
CA ILE A 212 14.46 4.85 -13.14
C ILE A 212 14.26 6.09 -12.28
N GLU A 213 14.17 5.89 -10.97
CA GLU A 213 14.08 6.97 -10.00
C GLU A 213 15.14 6.78 -8.91
N ARG A 214 15.97 7.80 -8.70
CA ARG A 214 16.96 7.86 -7.63
C ARG A 214 16.61 8.98 -6.68
N GLY A 215 16.46 8.65 -5.38
CA GLY A 215 16.20 9.60 -4.33
C GLY A 215 17.35 9.65 -3.31
N PHE A 216 17.61 10.84 -2.79
CA PHE A 216 18.49 11.07 -1.65
C PHE A 216 17.76 11.90 -0.60
N PHE A 217 18.02 11.65 0.64
CA PHE A 217 17.54 12.47 1.75
C PHE A 217 18.63 12.62 2.79
N GLY A 218 18.72 13.80 3.37
CA GLY A 218 19.72 14.14 4.35
C GLY A 218 19.33 13.78 5.76
N LYS A 219 20.21 14.10 6.68
CA LYS A 219 20.02 13.95 8.11
C LYS A 219 18.89 14.87 8.59
N GLN A 220 18.08 14.37 9.49
CA GLN A 220 17.09 15.14 10.24
C GLN A 220 17.50 15.10 11.71
N ASP A 221 17.82 16.26 12.26
CA ASP A 221 18.18 16.35 13.66
C ASP A 221 16.97 16.05 14.55
N PRO A 222 17.20 15.45 15.73
CA PRO A 222 16.12 15.23 16.68
C PRO A 222 15.60 16.60 17.10
N SER A 223 14.31 16.78 16.91
CA SER A 223 13.64 17.87 17.56
C SER A 223 13.54 17.56 19.08
N THR A 224 12.69 18.14 19.78
CA THR A 224 12.52 18.09 21.22
C THR A 224 12.62 16.68 21.82
N PRO A 225 13.32 16.49 22.97
CA PRO A 225 13.32 15.24 23.69
C PRO A 225 11.92 14.85 24.16
N VAL A 226 11.58 13.59 24.02
CA VAL A 226 10.34 13.05 24.56
C VAL A 226 10.63 12.39 25.90
N ARG A 227 10.03 12.92 26.95
CA ARG A 227 10.04 12.29 28.26
C ARG A 227 8.98 11.19 28.27
N THR A 228 9.38 9.95 28.50
CA THR A 228 8.46 8.84 28.62
C THR A 228 8.44 8.33 30.06
N ASP A 229 7.27 8.41 30.70
CA ASP A 229 6.99 7.78 31.99
C ASP A 229 6.37 6.37 31.75
N SER A 230 6.91 5.60 30.81
CA SER A 230 6.34 4.30 30.45
C SER A 230 6.67 3.22 31.48
N VAL A 231 5.77 2.24 31.64
CA VAL A 231 5.97 1.07 32.52
C VAL A 231 7.26 0.28 32.20
N SER A 232 7.70 0.31 30.95
CA SER A 232 8.97 -0.29 30.51
C SER A 232 10.21 0.55 30.82
N HIS A 233 10.02 1.84 31.16
CA HIS A 233 11.10 2.77 31.49
C HIS A 233 10.68 3.70 32.63
N PRO A 234 10.59 3.17 33.86
CA PRO A 234 9.96 3.86 35.01
C PRO A 234 10.77 5.04 35.60
N ARG A 235 11.86 5.46 34.98
CA ARG A 235 12.80 6.46 35.54
C ARG A 235 12.90 7.76 34.73
N GLY A 236 11.90 8.09 33.88
CA GLY A 236 11.86 9.37 33.18
C GLY A 236 12.99 9.58 32.17
N TYR A 237 13.26 8.56 31.36
CA TYR A 237 14.24 8.67 30.28
C TYR A 237 13.70 9.56 29.15
N GLU A 238 14.56 10.43 28.64
CA GLU A 238 14.30 11.19 27.44
C GLU A 238 14.82 10.39 26.21
N TYR A 239 13.95 10.13 25.25
CA TYR A 239 14.30 9.41 24.04
C TYR A 239 14.17 10.31 22.82
N TYR A 240 15.14 10.19 21.94
CA TYR A 240 15.16 10.89 20.68
C TYR A 240 15.31 9.88 19.53
N THR A 241 14.63 10.10 18.45
CA THR A 241 14.94 9.43 17.19
C THR A 241 15.37 10.48 16.17
N ALA A 242 16.54 10.30 15.60
CA ALA A 242 17.07 11.15 14.54
C ALA A 242 17.24 10.32 13.27
N ARG A 243 16.66 10.77 12.15
CA ARG A 243 16.91 10.16 10.85
C ARG A 243 18.33 10.52 10.40
N ASP A 244 19.11 9.53 9.99
CA ASP A 244 20.37 9.74 9.28
C ASP A 244 20.10 9.86 7.76
N LYS A 245 21.10 10.27 7.00
CA LYS A 245 21.04 10.32 5.54
C LYS A 245 20.75 8.95 4.96
N GLY A 246 20.04 8.92 3.85
CA GLY A 246 19.71 7.69 3.13
C GLY A 246 19.45 7.94 1.65
N ASN A 247 19.12 6.88 0.96
CA ASN A 247 18.84 6.94 -0.46
C ASN A 247 17.94 5.80 -0.91
N SER A 248 17.32 5.97 -2.06
CA SER A 248 16.51 4.95 -2.72
C SER A 248 16.81 4.87 -4.21
N LEU A 249 16.64 3.70 -4.77
CA LEU A 249 16.65 3.45 -6.21
C LEU A 249 15.41 2.65 -6.56
N GLY A 250 14.56 3.16 -7.44
CA GLY A 250 13.44 2.47 -8.05
C GLY A 250 13.70 2.24 -9.53
N ILE A 251 13.45 1.03 -10.01
CA ILE A 251 13.46 0.69 -11.44
C ILE A 251 12.13 0.03 -11.73
N PHE A 252 11.45 0.42 -12.78
CA PHE A 252 10.26 -0.25 -13.26
C PHE A 252 10.31 -0.41 -14.77
N MET A 253 9.75 -1.51 -15.25
CA MET A 253 9.67 -1.87 -16.66
C MET A 253 8.33 -2.49 -16.95
N SER A 254 7.76 -2.17 -18.10
CA SER A 254 6.58 -2.83 -18.65
C SER A 254 6.80 -3.06 -20.13
N GLY A 255 6.61 -4.29 -20.61
CA GLY A 255 6.83 -4.65 -22.00
C GLY A 255 5.73 -5.54 -22.54
N LYS A 256 5.14 -5.16 -23.69
CA LYS A 256 4.22 -6.03 -24.46
C LYS A 256 5.05 -7.01 -25.27
N LEU A 257 5.11 -8.25 -24.85
CA LEU A 257 5.77 -9.35 -25.57
C LEU A 257 4.94 -9.74 -26.82
N SER A 258 3.61 -9.62 -26.69
CA SER A 258 2.64 -9.70 -27.77
C SER A 258 1.42 -8.86 -27.39
N ASP A 259 0.41 -8.78 -28.26
CA ASP A 259 -0.82 -8.05 -27.94
C ASP A 259 -1.59 -8.68 -26.77
N LYS A 260 -1.32 -9.94 -26.46
CA LYS A 260 -1.95 -10.69 -25.37
C LYS A 260 -1.08 -10.87 -24.14
N VAL A 261 0.23 -10.61 -24.23
CA VAL A 261 1.20 -10.91 -23.14
C VAL A 261 1.98 -9.67 -22.75
N THR A 262 1.88 -9.30 -21.48
CA THR A 262 2.63 -8.19 -20.89
C THR A 262 3.54 -8.70 -19.77
N LEU A 263 4.81 -8.32 -19.80
CA LEU A 263 5.78 -8.53 -18.73
C LEU A 263 5.95 -7.24 -17.95
N ASN A 264 5.81 -7.31 -16.63
CA ASN A 264 6.12 -6.20 -15.72
C ASN A 264 7.24 -6.62 -14.77
N PHE A 265 8.13 -5.70 -14.49
CA PHE A 265 9.20 -5.86 -13.51
C PHE A 265 9.38 -4.56 -12.74
N SER A 266 9.60 -4.66 -11.44
CA SER A 266 10.08 -3.54 -10.64
C SER A 266 11.09 -3.99 -9.60
N ARG A 267 12.08 -3.13 -9.35
CA ARG A 267 13.07 -3.27 -8.30
C ARG A 267 13.13 -2.01 -7.48
N PHE A 268 13.13 -2.17 -6.17
CA PHE A 268 13.39 -1.11 -5.22
C PHE A 268 14.59 -1.47 -4.35
N GLU A 269 15.49 -0.52 -4.16
CA GLU A 269 16.58 -0.58 -3.18
C GLU A 269 16.51 0.67 -2.31
N GLY A 270 16.53 0.48 -0.99
CA GLY A 270 16.52 1.55 -0.02
C GLY A 270 17.61 1.38 1.01
N LYS A 271 18.34 2.46 1.31
CA LYS A 271 19.26 2.54 2.45
C LYS A 271 18.75 3.58 3.40
N SER A 272 18.50 3.19 4.63
CA SER A 272 18.00 4.08 5.67
C SER A 272 18.70 3.80 6.99
N ALA A 273 18.85 4.84 7.80
CA ALA A 273 19.37 4.71 9.14
C ALA A 273 18.71 5.72 10.07
N TYR A 274 18.64 5.36 11.34
CA TYR A 274 18.25 6.28 12.40
C TYR A 274 19.08 6.03 13.66
N ALA A 275 19.21 7.06 14.49
CA ALA A 275 19.82 6.94 15.81
C ALA A 275 18.73 7.05 16.88
N GLN A 276 18.83 6.19 17.88
CA GLN A 276 18.11 6.35 19.14
C GLN A 276 19.09 6.90 20.17
N LEU A 277 18.73 8.01 20.78
CA LEU A 277 19.50 8.64 21.85
C LEU A 277 18.64 8.56 23.11
N SER A 278 19.21 8.12 24.21
CA SER A 278 18.57 8.16 25.53
C SER A 278 19.43 8.92 26.52
N THR A 279 18.81 9.73 27.37
CA THR A 279 19.46 10.34 28.52
C THR A 279 18.98 9.63 29.78
N GLU A 280 19.87 8.90 30.48
CA GLU A 280 19.58 8.40 31.81
C GLU A 280 19.74 9.54 32.81
N SER A 281 18.72 9.81 33.61
CA SER A 281 18.78 10.79 34.70
C SER A 281 19.32 10.19 36.02
N ASN A 282 20.35 9.35 35.95
CA ASN A 282 21.07 8.93 37.15
C ASN A 282 22.27 9.83 37.36
N ALA A 283 22.37 10.45 38.53
CA ALA A 283 23.38 11.41 38.92
C ALA A 283 24.83 10.89 38.81
N THR A 284 25.06 9.60 38.57
CA THR A 284 26.36 8.94 38.44
C THR A 284 26.76 8.54 37.03
N ASN A 285 25.86 8.44 36.08
CA ASN A 285 26.17 8.03 34.69
C ASN A 285 25.38 8.88 33.68
N ARG A 286 25.92 10.05 33.36
CA ARG A 286 25.46 10.88 32.23
C ARG A 286 25.90 10.27 30.89
N ASN A 287 25.88 8.98 30.76
CA ASN A 287 26.21 8.32 29.51
C ASN A 287 24.99 8.37 28.55
N ARG A 288 25.10 9.20 27.53
CA ARG A 288 24.19 9.19 26.40
C ARG A 288 24.36 7.85 25.69
N HIS A 289 23.40 6.95 25.89
CA HIS A 289 23.36 5.73 25.10
C HIS A 289 22.88 6.07 23.69
N SER A 290 23.75 5.94 22.69
CA SER A 290 23.37 6.10 21.32
C SER A 290 23.42 4.75 20.60
N THR A 291 22.31 4.34 20.00
CA THR A 291 22.25 3.17 19.15
C THR A 291 21.89 3.60 17.74
N THR A 292 22.72 3.26 16.77
CA THR A 292 22.43 3.48 15.35
C THR A 292 21.88 2.21 14.73
N TYR A 293 20.78 2.34 14.01
CA TYR A 293 20.12 1.28 13.27
C TYR A 293 20.20 1.62 11.78
N ALA A 294 20.89 0.81 11.01
CA ALA A 294 21.06 0.98 9.58
C ALA A 294 20.45 -0.22 8.84
N TYR A 295 19.76 0.05 7.74
CA TYR A 295 19.05 -0.95 6.96
C TYR A 295 19.32 -0.81 5.47
N ASP A 296 19.56 -1.95 4.83
CA ASP A 296 19.53 -2.13 3.39
C ASP A 296 18.30 -3.00 3.06
N ASP A 297 17.34 -2.45 2.31
CA ASP A 297 16.09 -3.11 1.94
C ASP A 297 16.03 -3.21 0.41
N SER A 298 15.88 -4.41 -0.11
CA SER A 298 15.67 -4.63 -1.54
C SER A 298 14.40 -5.43 -1.78
N LYS A 299 13.61 -5.01 -2.76
CA LYS A 299 12.36 -5.63 -3.17
C LYS A 299 12.37 -5.82 -4.69
N ASN A 300 11.99 -6.99 -5.16
CA ASN A 300 11.80 -7.27 -6.57
C ASN A 300 10.38 -7.80 -6.79
N ASN A 301 9.76 -7.35 -7.86
CA ASN A 301 8.44 -7.80 -8.26
C ASN A 301 8.48 -8.08 -9.76
N ALA A 302 7.97 -9.23 -10.17
CA ALA A 302 7.83 -9.61 -11.56
C ALA A 302 6.45 -10.22 -11.80
N SER A 303 5.83 -9.89 -12.92
CA SER A 303 4.60 -10.51 -13.34
C SER A 303 4.54 -10.67 -14.86
N LEU A 304 4.02 -11.81 -15.30
CA LEU A 304 3.67 -12.09 -16.69
C LEU A 304 2.15 -12.18 -16.75
N ILE A 305 1.53 -11.27 -17.48
CA ILE A 305 0.07 -11.17 -17.60
C ILE A 305 -0.31 -11.56 -19.03
N TYR A 306 -1.08 -12.62 -19.15
CA TYR A 306 -1.78 -13.00 -20.38
C TYR A 306 -3.21 -12.48 -20.32
N LYS A 307 -3.66 -11.81 -21.39
CA LYS A 307 -5.04 -11.37 -21.53
C LYS A 307 -5.52 -11.61 -22.96
N ASP A 308 -6.56 -12.40 -23.09
CA ASP A 308 -7.20 -12.71 -24.37
C ASP A 308 -8.72 -12.73 -24.19
N GLY A 309 -9.39 -11.75 -24.79
CA GLY A 309 -10.82 -11.52 -24.55
C GLY A 309 -11.12 -11.45 -23.05
N ASN A 310 -11.96 -12.36 -22.62
CA ASN A 310 -12.46 -12.46 -21.24
C ASN A 310 -11.57 -13.32 -20.32
N THR A 311 -10.45 -13.88 -20.83
CA THR A 311 -9.52 -14.68 -20.03
C THR A 311 -8.32 -13.87 -19.60
N THR A 312 -8.01 -13.91 -18.31
CA THR A 312 -6.78 -13.32 -17.76
C THR A 312 -6.01 -14.40 -17.00
N GLY A 313 -4.74 -14.55 -17.33
CA GLY A 313 -3.80 -15.38 -16.60
C GLY A 313 -2.62 -14.55 -16.12
N THR A 314 -2.19 -14.74 -14.87
CA THR A 314 -1.07 -14.01 -14.28
C THR A 314 -0.13 -15.00 -13.59
N LEU A 315 1.17 -14.95 -13.94
CA LEU A 315 2.23 -15.54 -13.15
C LEU A 315 2.97 -14.44 -12.42
N PHE A 316 3.34 -14.65 -11.16
CA PHE A 316 4.01 -13.60 -10.38
C PHE A 316 5.09 -14.14 -9.45
N TYR A 317 6.06 -13.28 -9.19
CA TYR A 317 7.14 -13.49 -8.22
C TYR A 317 7.43 -12.18 -7.51
N ASN A 318 7.46 -12.21 -6.18
CA ASN A 318 7.84 -11.08 -5.32
C ASN A 318 8.85 -11.55 -4.28
N ASP A 319 9.86 -10.74 -4.02
CA ASP A 319 10.78 -11.00 -2.91
C ASP A 319 11.21 -9.71 -2.19
N ARG A 320 11.58 -9.87 -0.94
CA ARG A 320 12.21 -8.85 -0.11
C ARG A 320 13.43 -9.44 0.58
N ASP A 321 14.58 -8.82 0.46
CA ASP A 321 15.81 -9.08 1.23
C ASP A 321 16.11 -7.86 2.09
N LEU A 322 15.95 -8.01 3.40
CA LEU A 322 16.26 -6.98 4.38
C LEU A 322 17.50 -7.35 5.17
N LYS A 323 18.44 -6.40 5.26
CA LYS A 323 19.64 -6.47 6.10
C LYS A 323 19.64 -5.30 7.05
N GLY A 324 19.68 -5.60 8.35
CA GLY A 324 19.74 -4.60 9.42
C GLY A 324 20.98 -4.77 10.27
N LYS A 325 21.61 -3.65 10.59
CA LYS A 325 22.77 -3.59 11.50
C LYS A 325 22.49 -2.63 12.64
N ASN A 326 22.57 -3.14 13.86
CA ASN A 326 22.42 -2.32 15.06
C ASN A 326 23.79 -2.12 15.69
N ARG A 327 24.15 -0.88 16.00
CA ARG A 327 25.40 -0.53 16.64
C ARG A 327 25.13 0.28 17.89
N ASN A 328 25.46 -0.25 19.04
CA ASN A 328 25.43 0.48 20.30
C ASN A 328 26.78 1.14 20.53
N HIS A 329 26.84 2.47 20.52
CA HIS A 329 28.08 3.26 20.67
C HIS A 329 28.47 3.48 22.11
N SER A 330 27.66 3.07 23.09
CA SER A 330 27.88 3.29 24.50
C SER A 330 28.60 2.13 25.21
N LEU A 331 28.75 0.99 24.54
CA LEU A 331 29.39 -0.19 25.11
C LEU A 331 30.78 -0.39 24.50
N PRO A 332 31.80 -0.72 25.33
CA PRO A 332 33.15 -1.01 24.85
C PRO A 332 33.24 -2.24 23.94
N SER A 333 32.29 -3.17 24.05
CA SER A 333 32.15 -4.33 23.19
C SER A 333 30.97 -4.13 22.24
N TYR A 334 31.28 -3.98 21.00
CA TYR A 334 30.35 -3.88 19.90
C TYR A 334 29.51 -5.17 19.75
N THR A 335 28.28 -5.17 20.21
CA THR A 335 27.33 -6.24 19.85
C THR A 335 26.52 -5.77 18.66
N SER A 336 26.84 -6.27 17.47
CA SER A 336 25.98 -6.09 16.31
C SER A 336 24.87 -7.15 16.33
N ASN A 337 23.66 -6.76 16.71
CA ASN A 337 22.51 -7.62 16.48
C ASN A 337 22.01 -7.37 15.04
N ASP A 338 22.46 -8.18 14.12
CA ASP A 338 22.00 -8.13 12.74
C ASP A 338 20.60 -8.74 12.65
N SER A 339 19.64 -8.00 12.13
CA SER A 339 18.30 -8.50 11.86
C SER A 339 18.08 -8.63 10.35
N ASN A 340 18.36 -9.81 9.83
CA ASN A 340 18.24 -10.09 8.41
C ASN A 340 17.11 -11.07 8.16
N TYR A 341 16.31 -10.80 7.14
CA TYR A 341 15.32 -11.77 6.68
C TYR A 341 15.10 -11.69 5.17
N ILE A 342 14.65 -12.80 4.62
CA ILE A 342 14.20 -12.92 3.23
C ILE A 342 12.76 -13.43 3.26
N ALA A 343 11.86 -12.72 2.59
CA ALA A 343 10.49 -13.14 2.36
C ALA A 343 10.25 -13.25 0.85
N ARG A 344 9.60 -14.32 0.41
CA ARG A 344 9.29 -14.56 -1.01
C ARG A 344 7.87 -15.03 -1.18
N GLN A 345 7.30 -14.66 -2.31
CA GLN A 345 5.98 -15.12 -2.74
C GLN A 345 6.01 -15.33 -4.25
N TYR A 346 5.44 -16.42 -4.70
CA TYR A 346 5.21 -16.68 -6.12
C TYR A 346 3.94 -17.48 -6.31
N GLY A 347 3.36 -17.36 -7.48
CA GLY A 347 2.11 -18.03 -7.76
C GLY A 347 1.54 -17.71 -9.14
N PHE A 348 0.32 -18.15 -9.31
CA PHE A 348 -0.47 -17.90 -10.48
C PHE A 348 -1.91 -17.53 -10.11
N ASP A 349 -2.55 -16.78 -10.97
CA ASP A 349 -3.98 -16.45 -10.92
C ASP A 349 -4.55 -16.56 -12.33
N VAL A 350 -5.56 -17.40 -12.53
CA VAL A 350 -6.23 -17.56 -13.81
C VAL A 350 -7.71 -17.37 -13.60
N GLN A 351 -8.30 -16.47 -14.38
CA GLN A 351 -9.73 -16.18 -14.33
C GLN A 351 -10.32 -16.07 -15.73
N HIS A 352 -11.61 -16.38 -15.82
CA HIS A 352 -12.40 -16.16 -17.01
C HIS A 352 -13.70 -15.45 -16.63
N GLU A 353 -14.16 -14.58 -17.52
CA GLU A 353 -15.43 -13.86 -17.42
C GLU A 353 -16.38 -14.37 -18.51
N TRP A 354 -17.57 -14.77 -18.10
CA TRP A 354 -18.65 -15.16 -19.00
C TRP A 354 -19.72 -14.09 -18.98
N ASP A 355 -20.11 -13.66 -20.17
CA ASP A 355 -21.22 -12.75 -20.37
C ASP A 355 -22.52 -13.53 -20.63
N PHE A 356 -23.59 -13.11 -19.98
CA PHE A 356 -24.92 -13.67 -20.15
C PHE A 356 -25.93 -12.57 -20.46
N ARG A 357 -27.06 -12.96 -21.06
CA ARG A 357 -28.18 -12.05 -21.39
C ARG A 357 -27.76 -10.79 -22.19
N GLY A 358 -26.81 -10.95 -23.12
CA GLY A 358 -26.30 -9.84 -23.93
C GLY A 358 -25.49 -8.81 -23.12
N GLY A 359 -24.63 -9.27 -22.22
CA GLY A 359 -23.75 -8.42 -21.42
C GLY A 359 -24.43 -7.72 -20.24
N LYS A 360 -25.62 -8.18 -19.83
CA LYS A 360 -26.30 -7.67 -18.62
C LYS A 360 -25.84 -8.37 -17.35
N ASP A 361 -25.44 -9.63 -17.47
CA ASP A 361 -24.96 -10.44 -16.35
C ASP A 361 -23.55 -10.94 -16.65
N TYR A 362 -22.77 -11.07 -15.58
CA TYR A 362 -21.37 -11.51 -15.69
C TYR A 362 -21.07 -12.53 -14.60
N LEU A 363 -20.41 -13.62 -14.97
CA LEU A 363 -19.81 -14.57 -14.04
C LEU A 363 -18.29 -14.50 -14.20
N ILE A 364 -17.58 -14.11 -13.17
CA ILE A 364 -16.14 -14.33 -13.09
C ILE A 364 -15.91 -15.56 -12.23
N ALA A 365 -15.11 -16.50 -12.72
CA ALA A 365 -14.57 -17.55 -11.89
C ALA A 365 -13.09 -17.75 -12.16
N GLY A 366 -12.36 -18.18 -11.13
CA GLY A 366 -10.92 -18.35 -11.26
C GLY A 366 -10.31 -19.22 -10.18
N VAL A 367 -9.03 -19.51 -10.41
CA VAL A 367 -8.18 -20.27 -9.50
C VAL A 367 -6.90 -19.50 -9.24
N LEU A 368 -6.51 -19.40 -7.96
CA LEU A 368 -5.28 -18.78 -7.52
C LEU A 368 -4.46 -19.80 -6.73
N GLY A 369 -3.22 -20.03 -7.16
CA GLY A 369 -2.23 -20.81 -6.41
C GLY A 369 -1.08 -19.92 -5.96
N LYS A 370 -0.67 -20.03 -4.68
CA LYS A 370 0.38 -19.19 -4.12
C LYS A 370 1.25 -19.96 -3.15
N ARG A 371 2.57 -19.74 -3.21
CA ARG A 371 3.51 -20.17 -2.20
C ARG A 371 4.22 -18.97 -1.58
N GLU A 372 4.30 -18.96 -0.25
CA GLU A 372 4.98 -17.97 0.55
C GLU A 372 6.09 -18.62 1.37
N THR A 373 7.22 -17.94 1.52
CA THR A 373 8.34 -18.41 2.33
C THR A 373 8.88 -17.27 3.18
N TYR A 374 9.37 -17.60 4.37
CA TYR A 374 10.06 -16.68 5.25
C TYR A 374 11.32 -17.32 5.82
N ARG A 375 12.43 -16.59 5.80
CA ARG A 375 13.71 -17.05 6.35
C ARG A 375 14.41 -15.89 7.04
N THR A 376 14.82 -16.08 8.29
CA THR A 376 15.82 -15.20 8.88
C THR A 376 17.23 -15.70 8.54
N THR A 377 18.15 -14.77 8.34
CA THR A 377 19.56 -15.06 8.06
C THR A 377 20.46 -14.68 9.25
N SER A 378 19.84 -14.23 10.34
CA SER A 378 20.53 -13.92 11.61
C SER A 378 20.42 -15.11 12.57
N GLY A 379 21.55 -15.62 13.01
CA GLY A 379 21.62 -16.75 13.94
C GLY A 379 21.31 -18.12 13.32
N PRO A 380 21.28 -19.18 14.13
CA PRO A 380 21.01 -20.53 13.65
C PRO A 380 19.53 -20.68 13.20
N VAL A 381 19.33 -21.17 12.00
CA VAL A 381 18.02 -21.43 11.42
C VAL A 381 17.75 -22.92 11.39
N TYR A 382 16.80 -23.38 12.18
CA TYR A 382 16.37 -24.79 12.20
C TYR A 382 15.23 -25.09 11.23
N ALA A 383 14.42 -24.08 10.87
CA ALA A 383 13.32 -24.21 9.93
C ALA A 383 13.09 -22.90 9.15
N SER A 384 12.68 -23.04 7.91
CA SER A 384 12.21 -21.96 7.06
C SER A 384 10.73 -22.21 6.75
N PRO A 385 9.80 -21.59 7.46
CA PRO A 385 8.39 -21.83 7.26
C PRO A 385 7.96 -21.42 5.85
N HIS A 386 7.09 -22.22 5.27
CA HIS A 386 6.46 -21.93 3.99
C HIS A 386 4.97 -22.27 4.07
N ARG A 387 4.19 -21.56 3.30
CA ARG A 387 2.75 -21.72 3.19
C ARG A 387 2.38 -21.91 1.73
N HIS A 388 1.48 -22.84 1.48
CA HIS A 388 0.83 -22.99 0.19
C HIS A 388 -0.64 -22.64 0.33
N SER A 389 -1.17 -21.91 -0.62
CA SER A 389 -2.60 -21.58 -0.68
C SER A 389 -3.12 -21.88 -2.07
N LEU A 390 -4.22 -22.61 -2.13
CA LEU A 390 -4.98 -22.85 -3.36
C LEU A 390 -6.39 -22.33 -3.12
N ALA A 391 -6.89 -21.53 -4.01
CA ALA A 391 -8.22 -20.94 -3.91
C ALA A 391 -9.01 -21.09 -5.20
N LEU A 392 -10.29 -21.45 -5.03
CA LEU A 392 -11.31 -21.33 -6.06
C LEU A 392 -12.20 -20.15 -5.67
N TYR A 393 -12.49 -19.27 -6.61
CA TYR A 393 -13.35 -18.12 -6.37
C TYR A 393 -14.27 -17.86 -7.55
N GLY A 394 -15.41 -17.24 -7.26
CA GLY A 394 -16.34 -16.79 -8.27
C GLY A 394 -17.15 -15.60 -7.78
N SER A 395 -17.62 -14.81 -8.73
CA SER A 395 -18.48 -13.65 -8.49
C SER A 395 -19.47 -13.55 -9.64
N TYR A 396 -20.77 -13.59 -9.30
CA TYR A 396 -21.86 -13.47 -10.28
C TYR A 396 -22.55 -12.12 -10.10
N SER A 397 -22.50 -11.29 -11.13
CA SER A 397 -23.22 -10.03 -11.22
C SER A 397 -24.50 -10.26 -12.01
N TYR A 398 -25.64 -9.95 -11.40
CA TYR A 398 -26.96 -10.14 -11.96
C TYR A 398 -27.74 -8.83 -12.01
N GLN A 399 -28.15 -8.44 -13.21
CA GLN A 399 -29.03 -7.28 -13.42
C GLN A 399 -30.48 -7.72 -13.21
N ILE A 400 -31.05 -7.37 -12.05
CA ILE A 400 -32.42 -7.73 -11.66
C ILE A 400 -33.41 -7.01 -12.57
N ASN A 401 -33.20 -5.70 -12.74
CA ASN A 401 -33.96 -4.83 -13.66
C ASN A 401 -33.08 -3.60 -14.03
N PRO A 402 -33.52 -2.65 -14.85
CA PRO A 402 -32.68 -1.52 -15.28
C PRO A 402 -32.08 -0.67 -14.15
N THR A 403 -32.64 -0.71 -12.95
CA THR A 403 -32.18 0.11 -11.80
C THR A 403 -31.58 -0.70 -10.66
N TRP A 404 -31.79 -2.00 -10.61
CA TRP A 404 -31.30 -2.87 -9.55
C TRP A 404 -30.32 -3.92 -10.08
N SER A 405 -29.15 -4.02 -9.47
CA SER A 405 -28.18 -5.08 -9.72
C SER A 405 -27.67 -5.67 -8.41
N THR A 406 -27.27 -6.93 -8.45
CA THR A 406 -26.70 -7.64 -7.31
C THR A 406 -25.42 -8.37 -7.71
N VAL A 407 -24.50 -8.52 -6.76
CA VAL A 407 -23.28 -9.32 -6.93
C VAL A 407 -23.22 -10.33 -5.79
N VAL A 408 -23.04 -11.60 -6.12
CA VAL A 408 -22.81 -12.67 -5.15
C VAL A 408 -21.43 -13.26 -5.39
N GLY A 409 -20.57 -13.13 -4.40
CA GLY A 409 -19.21 -13.64 -4.43
C GLY A 409 -19.00 -14.80 -3.47
N LEU A 410 -18.19 -15.77 -3.86
CA LEU A 410 -17.79 -16.87 -3.01
C LEU A 410 -16.35 -17.28 -3.29
N ARG A 411 -15.58 -17.50 -2.23
CA ARG A 411 -14.23 -18.07 -2.34
C ARG A 411 -14.02 -19.15 -1.29
N TYR A 412 -13.50 -20.27 -1.73
CA TYR A 412 -12.93 -21.31 -0.89
C TYR A 412 -11.41 -21.29 -1.01
N THR A 413 -10.71 -21.25 0.11
CA THR A 413 -9.24 -21.27 0.16
C THR A 413 -8.76 -22.42 1.03
N ASP A 414 -8.00 -23.34 0.45
CA ASP A 414 -7.24 -24.38 1.14
C ASP A 414 -5.83 -23.85 1.42
N ILE A 415 -5.41 -23.87 2.70
CA ILE A 415 -4.14 -23.31 3.15
C ILE A 415 -3.36 -24.37 3.91
N LYS A 416 -2.27 -24.83 3.33
CA LYS A 416 -1.29 -25.70 3.98
C LYS A 416 -0.28 -24.82 4.71
N ASP A 417 -0.49 -24.66 6.00
CA ASP A 417 0.33 -23.83 6.87
C ASP A 417 1.29 -24.71 7.68
N PRO A 418 2.53 -24.27 7.96
CA PRO A 418 3.51 -25.08 8.68
C PRO A 418 3.11 -25.43 10.11
N VAL A 419 2.13 -24.75 10.71
CA VAL A 419 1.61 -25.06 12.05
C VAL A 419 0.33 -25.87 11.97
N LYS A 420 -0.65 -25.38 11.23
CA LYS A 420 -1.97 -26.02 11.11
C LYS A 420 -2.66 -25.61 9.81
N ASN A 421 -3.07 -26.62 9.04
CA ASN A 421 -3.86 -26.38 7.83
C ASN A 421 -5.17 -25.66 8.16
N GLN A 422 -5.58 -24.79 7.28
CA GLN A 422 -6.78 -23.96 7.37
C GLN A 422 -7.63 -24.10 6.12
N HIS A 423 -8.94 -24.10 6.27
CA HIS A 423 -9.90 -24.05 5.18
C HIS A 423 -10.82 -22.86 5.45
N VAL A 424 -10.88 -21.92 4.54
CA VAL A 424 -11.61 -20.68 4.74
C VAL A 424 -12.60 -20.45 3.62
N LEU A 425 -13.86 -20.25 3.98
CA LEU A 425 -14.93 -19.85 3.07
C LEU A 425 -15.31 -18.39 3.33
N THR A 426 -15.27 -17.58 2.26
CA THR A 426 -15.58 -16.15 2.33
C THR A 426 -16.68 -15.79 1.34
N PRO A 427 -17.95 -15.75 1.80
CA PRO A 427 -19.07 -15.24 1.02
C PRO A 427 -19.10 -13.72 1.01
N GLN A 428 -19.67 -13.15 -0.06
CA GLN A 428 -19.96 -11.73 -0.21
C GLN A 428 -21.31 -11.57 -0.92
N PHE A 429 -22.08 -10.59 -0.47
CA PHE A 429 -23.31 -10.15 -1.11
C PHE A 429 -23.31 -8.64 -1.26
N GLN A 430 -23.64 -8.17 -2.45
CA GLN A 430 -23.71 -6.75 -2.78
C GLN A 430 -25.02 -6.48 -3.52
N LEU A 431 -25.60 -5.32 -3.25
CA LEU A 431 -26.81 -4.85 -3.91
C LEU A 431 -26.61 -3.39 -4.30
N ASN A 432 -26.92 -3.02 -5.52
CA ASN A 432 -26.87 -1.66 -6.02
C ASN A 432 -28.25 -1.24 -6.58
N HIS A 433 -28.65 -0.03 -6.24
CA HIS A 433 -29.84 0.59 -6.82
C HIS A 433 -29.47 1.94 -7.46
N ARG A 434 -29.62 2.01 -8.76
CA ARG A 434 -29.53 3.25 -9.54
C ARG A 434 -30.81 4.06 -9.33
N ILE A 435 -30.72 5.18 -8.61
CA ILE A 435 -31.84 6.12 -8.40
C ILE A 435 -32.10 6.86 -9.72
N ASN A 436 -31.01 7.27 -10.38
CA ASN A 436 -31.01 7.93 -11.69
C ASN A 436 -29.65 7.75 -12.37
N LYS A 437 -29.39 8.46 -13.48
CA LYS A 437 -28.13 8.38 -14.25
C LYS A 437 -26.89 8.83 -13.46
N GLU A 438 -27.07 9.65 -12.41
CA GLU A 438 -26.00 10.29 -11.65
C GLU A 438 -25.90 9.79 -10.22
N SER A 439 -26.87 8.99 -9.74
CA SER A 439 -26.95 8.61 -8.31
C SER A 439 -27.25 7.14 -8.13
N SER A 440 -26.58 6.54 -7.15
CA SER A 440 -26.85 5.19 -6.68
C SER A 440 -26.76 5.06 -5.16
N VAL A 441 -27.50 4.10 -4.61
CA VAL A 441 -27.31 3.58 -3.25
C VAL A 441 -26.90 2.12 -3.33
N TYR A 442 -26.08 1.68 -2.39
CA TYR A 442 -25.61 0.31 -2.38
C TYR A 442 -25.51 -0.27 -0.97
N MET A 443 -25.56 -1.58 -0.89
CA MET A 443 -25.23 -2.37 0.28
C MET A 443 -24.14 -3.38 -0.07
N ASN A 444 -23.19 -3.58 0.85
CA ASN A 444 -22.13 -4.59 0.73
C ASN A 444 -21.99 -5.32 2.06
N VAL A 445 -22.12 -6.64 2.03
CA VAL A 445 -21.91 -7.51 3.19
C VAL A 445 -20.95 -8.61 2.78
N GLY A 446 -19.86 -8.76 3.52
CA GLY A 446 -18.87 -9.78 3.19
C GLY A 446 -18.10 -10.30 4.39
N LYS A 447 -17.77 -11.59 4.36
CA LYS A 447 -16.83 -12.20 5.29
C LYS A 447 -15.40 -12.00 4.80
N ALA A 448 -14.48 -11.72 5.70
CA ALA A 448 -13.08 -11.52 5.40
C ALA A 448 -12.16 -12.18 6.42
N PHE A 449 -10.91 -12.42 6.04
CA PHE A 449 -9.92 -13.03 6.93
C PHE A 449 -8.50 -12.58 6.62
N THR A 450 -7.62 -12.75 7.62
CA THR A 450 -6.18 -12.56 7.50
C THR A 450 -5.44 -13.69 8.19
N MET A 451 -4.46 -14.27 7.50
CA MET A 451 -3.58 -15.31 8.08
C MET A 451 -2.52 -14.71 9.01
N PRO A 452 -2.06 -15.46 10.01
CA PRO A 452 -0.85 -15.08 10.77
C PRO A 452 0.35 -14.88 9.83
N ASN A 453 1.24 -13.96 10.17
CA ASN A 453 2.48 -13.79 9.42
C ASN A 453 3.37 -15.03 9.52
N LEU A 454 4.12 -15.37 8.48
CA LEU A 454 5.08 -16.46 8.52
C LEU A 454 6.20 -16.26 9.55
N SER A 455 6.53 -15.01 9.89
CA SER A 455 7.45 -14.70 11.00
C SER A 455 6.93 -15.17 12.36
N ASP A 456 5.61 -15.13 12.60
CA ASP A 456 5.01 -15.68 13.82
C ASP A 456 5.07 -17.21 13.80
N THR A 457 4.83 -17.82 12.64
CA THR A 457 4.96 -19.27 12.41
C THR A 457 6.42 -19.76 12.53
N PHE A 458 7.38 -18.97 12.06
CA PHE A 458 8.80 -19.25 12.22
C PHE A 458 9.18 -19.46 13.68
N LYS A 459 8.70 -18.61 14.58
CA LYS A 459 8.94 -18.74 16.02
C LYS A 459 8.33 -20.01 16.60
N ALA A 460 7.21 -20.49 16.06
CA ALA A 460 6.53 -21.69 16.51
C ALA A 460 7.25 -22.97 16.08
N VAL A 461 7.89 -23.00 14.91
CA VAL A 461 8.51 -24.21 14.33
C VAL A 461 10.02 -24.28 14.57
N ASN A 462 10.66 -23.18 14.92
CA ASN A 462 12.10 -23.13 15.16
C ASN A 462 12.44 -23.60 16.57
N ARG A 463 13.33 -24.59 16.70
CA ARG A 463 13.72 -25.19 17.98
C ARG A 463 14.35 -24.20 18.97
N GLN A 464 15.00 -23.16 18.48
CA GLN A 464 15.62 -22.13 19.31
C GLN A 464 14.58 -21.27 20.05
N TYR A 465 13.37 -21.17 19.47
CA TYR A 465 12.27 -20.38 20.03
C TYR A 465 11.13 -21.29 20.52
N GLN A 466 11.39 -22.31 21.30
CA GLN A 466 10.38 -23.26 21.81
C GLN A 466 9.19 -22.60 22.56
N SER A 467 8.92 -21.36 22.27
CA SER A 467 7.80 -20.61 22.82
C SER A 467 6.47 -21.12 22.24
N VAL A 468 5.43 -21.06 23.03
CA VAL A 468 4.04 -21.32 22.61
C VAL A 468 3.51 -20.26 21.63
N SER A 469 4.31 -19.21 21.35
CA SER A 469 3.94 -18.13 20.43
C SER A 469 3.76 -18.66 19.02
N GLY A 470 2.61 -18.41 18.43
CA GLY A 470 2.30 -18.82 17.06
C GLY A 470 1.84 -20.27 16.87
N ARG A 471 1.94 -21.15 17.86
CA ARG A 471 1.65 -22.60 17.70
C ARG A 471 0.20 -22.93 17.37
N ASN A 472 -0.76 -22.10 17.85
CA ASN A 472 -2.19 -22.36 17.69
C ASN A 472 -2.89 -21.17 17.03
N LEU A 473 -2.19 -20.33 16.28
CA LEU A 473 -2.80 -19.19 15.64
C LEU A 473 -3.72 -19.65 14.50
N LYS A 474 -4.95 -19.13 14.58
CA LYS A 474 -5.99 -19.26 13.56
C LYS A 474 -6.07 -17.95 12.79
N PRO A 475 -6.68 -17.92 11.59
CA PRO A 475 -6.96 -16.67 10.90
C PRO A 475 -7.78 -15.71 11.76
N GLU A 476 -7.47 -14.43 11.71
CA GLU A 476 -8.42 -13.38 12.09
C GLU A 476 -9.54 -13.39 11.05
N GLU A 477 -10.80 -13.38 11.45
CA GLU A 477 -11.93 -13.43 10.52
C GLU A 477 -13.16 -12.72 11.07
N GLY A 478 -14.01 -12.25 10.20
CA GLY A 478 -15.26 -11.61 10.58
C GLY A 478 -16.02 -11.01 9.41
N TRP A 479 -16.96 -10.15 9.73
CA TRP A 479 -17.89 -9.58 8.79
C TRP A 479 -17.75 -8.07 8.69
N ASN A 480 -17.90 -7.57 7.47
CA ASN A 480 -18.10 -6.17 7.16
C ASN A 480 -19.52 -5.97 6.63
N TYR A 481 -20.15 -4.90 7.06
CA TYR A 481 -21.45 -4.41 6.62
C TYR A 481 -21.29 -2.97 6.18
N GLU A 482 -21.79 -2.62 5.03
CA GLU A 482 -21.65 -1.27 4.47
C GLU A 482 -22.94 -0.87 3.74
N LEU A 483 -23.34 0.37 3.94
CA LEU A 483 -24.37 1.07 3.16
C LEU A 483 -23.76 2.35 2.62
N GLY A 484 -24.00 2.67 1.36
CA GLY A 484 -23.44 3.86 0.77
C GLY A 484 -24.34 4.53 -0.24
N TYR A 485 -24.03 5.80 -0.48
CA TYR A 485 -24.63 6.65 -1.49
C TYR A 485 -23.55 7.27 -2.35
N LYS A 486 -23.78 7.30 -3.65
CA LYS A 486 -22.93 7.96 -4.63
C LYS A 486 -23.76 8.87 -5.51
N HIS A 487 -23.24 10.08 -5.74
CA HIS A 487 -23.74 11.00 -6.73
C HIS A 487 -22.55 11.55 -7.52
N ILE A 488 -22.55 11.41 -8.82
CA ILE A 488 -21.45 11.81 -9.69
C ILE A 488 -22.01 12.49 -10.92
N THR A 489 -21.67 13.74 -11.09
CA THR A 489 -21.98 14.57 -12.27
C THR A 489 -20.68 15.05 -12.92
N ASN A 490 -20.79 15.80 -14.01
CA ASN A 490 -19.62 16.45 -14.62
C ASN A 490 -18.98 17.54 -13.74
N LYS A 491 -19.73 18.08 -12.77
CA LYS A 491 -19.28 19.18 -11.90
C LYS A 491 -19.09 18.75 -10.45
N ASP A 492 -19.95 17.89 -9.94
CA ASP A 492 -20.01 17.52 -8.53
C ASP A 492 -19.91 16.02 -8.34
N SER A 493 -19.28 15.60 -7.25
CA SER A 493 -19.27 14.22 -6.80
C SER A 493 -19.47 14.14 -5.29
N TRP A 494 -20.39 13.27 -4.87
CA TRP A 494 -20.63 12.92 -3.47
C TRP A 494 -20.46 11.43 -3.28
N LYS A 495 -19.75 11.05 -2.24
CA LYS A 495 -19.64 9.66 -1.79
C LYS A 495 -19.81 9.64 -0.28
N ILE A 496 -20.77 8.86 0.19
CA ILE A 496 -21.04 8.69 1.62
C ILE A 496 -21.16 7.19 1.89
N ALA A 497 -20.49 6.70 2.92
CA ALA A 497 -20.57 5.31 3.33
C ALA A 497 -20.63 5.20 4.85
N ALA A 498 -21.60 4.43 5.36
CA ALA A 498 -21.66 4.00 6.75
C ALA A 498 -21.28 2.52 6.82
N PHE A 499 -20.49 2.13 7.82
CA PHE A 499 -19.98 0.77 7.93
C PHE A 499 -19.95 0.25 9.37
N TYR A 500 -20.04 -1.07 9.48
CA TYR A 500 -19.82 -1.82 10.71
C TYR A 500 -18.92 -3.03 10.45
N MET A 501 -17.94 -3.23 11.31
CA MET A 501 -16.95 -4.31 11.23
C MET A 501 -16.94 -5.08 12.56
N ASP A 502 -17.01 -6.43 12.53
CA ASP A 502 -16.88 -7.30 13.70
C ASP A 502 -15.97 -8.48 13.37
N PHE A 503 -14.79 -8.50 13.95
CA PHE A 503 -13.79 -9.55 13.75
C PHE A 503 -13.48 -10.28 15.04
N LYS A 504 -13.32 -11.60 14.94
CA LYS A 504 -12.93 -12.51 16.01
C LYS A 504 -11.53 -13.10 15.75
N ASN A 505 -11.01 -13.81 16.74
CA ASN A 505 -9.66 -14.38 16.72
C ASN A 505 -8.56 -13.34 16.54
N PHE A 506 -8.84 -12.08 16.92
CA PHE A 506 -7.89 -10.99 16.75
C PHE A 506 -6.58 -11.28 17.50
N PHE A 507 -5.45 -11.01 16.88
CA PHE A 507 -4.15 -11.32 17.47
C PHE A 507 -3.83 -10.36 18.62
N SER A 508 -3.49 -10.94 19.75
CA SER A 508 -3.10 -10.23 20.97
C SER A 508 -1.74 -10.70 21.44
N TRP A 509 -1.08 -9.88 22.25
CA TRP A 509 0.12 -10.26 22.95
C TRP A 509 -0.25 -10.69 24.38
N LYS A 510 0.31 -11.79 24.82
CA LYS A 510 0.13 -12.31 26.16
C LYS A 510 1.49 -12.42 26.85
N PRO A 511 1.60 -12.11 28.17
CA PRO A 511 2.81 -12.37 28.93
C PRO A 511 3.18 -13.86 28.86
N ASP A 512 4.46 -14.14 28.75
CA ASP A 512 5.01 -15.47 28.99
C ASP A 512 5.04 -15.80 30.49
N SER A 513 5.59 -16.97 30.86
CA SER A 513 5.74 -17.40 32.25
C SER A 513 6.57 -16.44 33.11
N ASN A 514 7.36 -15.56 32.49
CA ASN A 514 8.23 -14.58 33.14
C ASN A 514 7.61 -13.16 33.16
N GLY A 515 6.34 -13.01 32.77
CA GLY A 515 5.64 -11.74 32.73
C GLY A 515 5.98 -10.84 31.54
N LYS A 516 6.80 -11.28 30.56
CA LYS A 516 7.09 -10.53 29.33
C LYS A 516 5.99 -10.78 28.30
N MET A 517 5.53 -9.70 27.64
CA MET A 517 4.51 -9.80 26.57
C MET A 517 5.13 -10.30 25.26
N THR A 518 5.46 -11.58 25.20
CA THR A 518 6.21 -12.18 24.09
C THR A 518 5.42 -13.22 23.29
N ILE A 519 4.29 -13.70 23.82
CA ILE A 519 3.49 -14.74 23.19
C ILE A 519 2.35 -14.12 22.39
N ARG A 520 2.28 -14.42 21.10
CA ARG A 520 1.15 -14.04 20.25
C ARG A 520 0.07 -15.12 20.31
N VAL A 521 -1.16 -14.71 20.57
CA VAL A 521 -2.33 -15.58 20.72
C VAL A 521 -3.54 -15.03 19.97
N ASN A 522 -4.48 -15.90 19.61
CA ASN A 522 -5.80 -15.49 19.18
C ASN A 522 -6.73 -15.35 20.41
N GLY A 523 -7.86 -14.68 20.23
CA GLY A 523 -8.95 -14.60 21.20
C GLY A 523 -9.43 -13.19 21.44
N GLY A 524 -8.75 -12.21 20.90
CA GLY A 524 -9.24 -10.85 20.86
C GLY A 524 -10.45 -10.70 19.93
N ARG A 525 -11.16 -9.60 20.09
CA ARG A 525 -12.19 -9.13 19.16
C ARG A 525 -11.91 -7.70 18.75
N TYR A 526 -12.26 -7.37 17.52
CA TYR A 526 -12.22 -6.04 16.99
C TYR A 526 -13.59 -5.65 16.48
N ARG A 527 -14.03 -4.44 16.81
CA ARG A 527 -15.25 -3.84 16.29
C ARG A 527 -15.00 -2.42 15.86
N ASN A 528 -15.63 -2.01 14.78
CA ASN A 528 -15.60 -0.64 14.35
C ASN A 528 -16.95 -0.26 13.73
N VAL A 529 -17.43 0.91 14.07
CA VAL A 529 -18.57 1.56 13.41
C VAL A 529 -18.11 2.93 12.96
N GLY A 530 -18.49 3.34 11.75
CA GLY A 530 -18.07 4.62 11.24
C GLY A 530 -18.88 5.11 10.06
N ILE A 531 -18.57 6.34 9.67
CA ILE A 531 -19.11 7.01 8.51
C ILE A 531 -17.98 7.76 7.79
N GLU A 532 -18.01 7.73 6.49
CA GLU A 532 -17.09 8.44 5.59
C GLU A 532 -17.90 9.29 4.62
N ALA A 533 -17.43 10.48 4.34
CA ALA A 533 -18.02 11.36 3.34
C ALA A 533 -16.92 12.04 2.54
N GLN A 534 -17.13 12.17 1.25
CA GLN A 534 -16.26 12.92 0.34
C GLN A 534 -17.11 13.74 -0.62
N TYR A 535 -16.69 14.96 -0.82
CA TYR A 535 -17.25 15.89 -1.79
C TYR A 535 -16.15 16.40 -2.71
N GLY A 536 -16.40 16.38 -4.00
CA GLY A 536 -15.55 16.98 -5.02
C GLY A 536 -16.36 17.92 -5.90
N ARG A 537 -15.78 19.08 -6.27
CA ARG A 537 -16.43 20.05 -7.15
C ARG A 537 -15.43 20.70 -8.09
N LYS A 538 -15.80 20.79 -9.37
CA LYS A 538 -15.18 21.71 -10.34
C LYS A 538 -15.80 23.08 -10.14
N LEU A 539 -15.05 24.01 -9.54
CA LEU A 539 -15.50 25.38 -9.31
C LEU A 539 -15.46 26.18 -10.61
N THR A 540 -14.43 25.93 -11.42
CA THR A 540 -14.27 26.41 -12.80
C THR A 540 -13.62 25.31 -13.65
N ASP A 541 -13.41 25.52 -14.93
CA ASP A 541 -12.71 24.58 -15.81
C ASP A 541 -11.25 24.33 -15.36
N HIS A 542 -10.68 25.27 -14.61
CA HIS A 542 -9.30 25.21 -14.11
C HIS A 542 -9.20 24.96 -12.61
N LEU A 543 -10.28 25.10 -11.83
CA LEU A 543 -10.23 25.03 -10.38
C LEU A 543 -11.12 23.90 -9.84
N LYS A 544 -10.50 22.95 -9.16
CA LYS A 544 -11.16 21.82 -8.51
C LYS A 544 -10.96 21.88 -7.00
N MET A 545 -12.00 21.60 -6.25
CA MET A 545 -11.98 21.45 -4.79
C MET A 545 -12.38 20.04 -4.41
N THR A 546 -11.73 19.47 -3.39
CA THR A 546 -12.11 18.22 -2.74
C THR A 546 -12.12 18.40 -1.23
N VAL A 547 -13.13 17.83 -0.56
CA VAL A 547 -13.22 17.80 0.90
C VAL A 547 -13.67 16.41 1.33
N GLY A 548 -13.06 15.88 2.36
CA GLY A 548 -13.40 14.58 2.91
C GLY A 548 -13.39 14.58 4.43
N ALA A 549 -14.24 13.77 5.01
CA ALA A 549 -14.27 13.52 6.44
C ALA A 549 -14.54 12.04 6.70
N SER A 550 -13.90 11.49 7.71
CA SER A 550 -14.24 10.16 8.23
C SER A 550 -14.27 10.16 9.74
N TYR A 551 -15.30 9.54 10.28
CA TYR A 551 -15.41 9.21 11.68
C TYR A 551 -15.48 7.70 11.83
N SER A 552 -14.68 7.15 12.72
CA SER A 552 -14.72 5.72 13.07
C SER A 552 -14.48 5.54 14.57
N ASN A 553 -15.03 4.47 15.14
CA ASN A 553 -14.87 4.12 16.55
C ASN A 553 -14.25 2.72 16.70
N PRO A 554 -12.99 2.55 16.24
CA PRO A 554 -12.30 1.26 16.28
C PRO A 554 -12.00 0.88 17.74
N LYS A 555 -12.51 -0.28 18.15
CA LYS A 555 -12.31 -0.82 19.48
C LYS A 555 -11.76 -2.23 19.41
N GLN A 556 -10.81 -2.54 20.27
CA GLN A 556 -10.23 -3.86 20.45
C GLN A 556 -10.47 -4.35 21.87
N ARG A 557 -10.78 -5.63 22.01
CA ARG A 557 -10.83 -6.35 23.27
C ARG A 557 -9.82 -7.48 23.23
N GLU A 558 -8.89 -7.48 24.16
CA GLU A 558 -7.91 -8.56 24.32
C GLU A 558 -8.58 -9.81 24.93
N ILE A 559 -7.94 -10.98 24.78
CA ILE A 559 -8.50 -12.28 25.18
C ILE A 559 -8.92 -12.33 26.66
N ASP A 560 -8.09 -11.78 27.56
CA ASP A 560 -8.29 -11.88 29.01
C ASP A 560 -8.97 -10.61 29.59
N LYS A 561 -9.54 -9.74 28.73
CA LYS A 561 -10.18 -8.48 29.14
C LYS A 561 -11.65 -8.46 28.82
N THR A 562 -12.44 -7.91 29.76
CA THR A 562 -13.87 -7.70 29.59
C THR A 562 -14.21 -6.36 28.96
N TYR A 563 -13.29 -5.41 29.02
CA TYR A 563 -13.49 -4.04 28.52
C TYR A 563 -12.89 -3.83 27.11
N TRP A 564 -13.45 -2.88 26.39
CA TRP A 564 -13.03 -2.48 25.07
C TRP A 564 -12.09 -1.27 25.15
N LYS A 565 -10.94 -1.36 24.51
CA LYS A 565 -10.01 -0.24 24.32
C LYS A 565 -10.18 0.36 22.93
N GLN A 566 -9.99 1.65 22.79
CA GLN A 566 -9.86 2.28 21.48
C GLN A 566 -8.55 1.81 20.81
N ALA A 567 -8.64 1.46 19.54
CA ALA A 567 -7.51 0.89 18.81
C ALA A 567 -6.76 1.89 17.94
N ASN A 568 -7.47 2.84 17.29
CA ASN A 568 -6.88 3.72 16.27
C ASN A 568 -7.58 5.09 16.24
N PRO A 569 -7.11 6.05 15.41
CA PRO A 569 -7.70 7.38 15.30
C PRO A 569 -9.19 7.35 15.00
N LYS A 570 -9.93 8.31 15.55
CA LYS A 570 -11.39 8.38 15.38
C LYS A 570 -11.82 9.32 14.27
N LEU A 571 -11.08 10.37 14.01
CA LEU A 571 -11.55 11.44 13.13
C LEU A 571 -10.43 11.88 12.20
N GLN A 572 -10.76 11.96 10.92
CA GLN A 572 -9.89 12.47 9.86
C GLN A 572 -10.66 13.47 9.01
N PHE A 573 -9.99 14.56 8.63
CA PHE A 573 -10.43 15.50 7.61
C PHE A 573 -9.36 15.59 6.53
N THR A 574 -9.79 15.58 5.28
CA THR A 574 -8.91 15.80 4.12
C THR A 574 -9.50 16.95 3.30
N GLY A 575 -8.64 17.70 2.64
CA GLY A 575 -9.08 18.77 1.77
C GLY A 575 -8.02 19.13 0.75
N GLY A 576 -8.44 19.65 -0.39
CA GLY A 576 -7.57 20.14 -1.43
C GLY A 576 -8.25 21.11 -2.35
N ILE A 577 -7.50 22.10 -2.81
CA ILE A 577 -7.88 23.02 -3.87
C ILE A 577 -6.75 23.02 -4.88
N HIS A 578 -7.09 22.79 -6.15
CA HIS A 578 -6.12 22.61 -7.21
C HIS A 578 -6.53 23.43 -8.44
N TYR A 579 -5.62 24.28 -8.89
CA TYR A 579 -5.70 25.04 -10.12
C TYR A 579 -4.82 24.42 -11.19
N ASN A 580 -5.38 24.23 -12.38
CA ASN A 580 -4.66 23.73 -13.54
C ASN A 580 -5.03 24.52 -14.78
N SER A 581 -4.04 25.15 -15.40
CA SER A 581 -4.15 25.72 -16.73
C SER A 581 -3.05 25.14 -17.64
N SER A 582 -3.01 25.57 -18.88
CA SER A 582 -1.91 25.19 -19.81
C SER A 582 -0.54 25.68 -19.35
N THR A 583 -0.47 26.77 -18.59
CA THR A 583 0.77 27.43 -18.18
C THR A 583 1.05 27.26 -16.69
N TRP A 584 0.05 27.38 -15.83
CA TRP A 584 0.21 27.35 -14.38
C TRP A 584 -0.52 26.19 -13.76
N THR A 585 0.13 25.55 -12.82
CA THR A 585 -0.50 24.61 -11.88
C THR A 585 -0.23 25.09 -10.46
N ALA A 586 -1.22 25.12 -9.60
CA ALA A 586 -1.03 25.47 -8.19
C ALA A 586 -2.06 24.75 -7.34
N GLY A 587 -1.73 24.52 -6.09
CA GLY A 587 -2.71 23.93 -5.18
C GLY A 587 -2.19 23.72 -3.78
N THR A 588 -3.11 23.30 -2.94
CA THR A 588 -2.83 22.96 -1.55
C THR A 588 -3.66 21.77 -1.14
N SER A 589 -3.12 20.95 -0.25
CA SER A 589 -3.80 19.79 0.33
C SER A 589 -3.52 19.67 1.82
N ILE A 590 -4.53 19.25 2.57
CA ILE A 590 -4.45 19.05 4.01
C ILE A 590 -4.97 17.68 4.40
N ASN A 591 -4.28 17.01 5.33
CA ASN A 591 -4.76 15.83 6.04
C ASN A 591 -4.64 16.09 7.54
N PHE A 592 -5.78 16.14 8.23
CA PHE A 592 -5.87 16.35 9.66
C PHE A 592 -6.43 15.09 10.34
N VAL A 593 -5.65 14.50 11.24
CA VAL A 593 -6.04 13.28 11.98
C VAL A 593 -5.99 13.55 13.48
N THR A 594 -7.09 13.28 14.16
CA THR A 594 -7.23 13.54 15.60
C THR A 594 -7.70 12.29 16.36
N LYS A 595 -7.66 12.37 17.70
CA LYS A 595 -7.99 11.24 18.58
C LYS A 595 -7.12 10.01 18.31
N ARG A 596 -5.83 10.24 18.11
CA ARG A 596 -4.81 9.23 17.84
C ARG A 596 -4.37 8.55 19.13
N MET A 597 -4.27 7.23 19.12
CA MET A 597 -3.89 6.44 20.29
C MET A 597 -2.47 5.89 20.14
N LYS A 598 -1.76 5.73 21.27
CA LYS A 598 -0.54 4.93 21.36
C LYS A 598 -0.93 3.45 21.59
N ASN A 599 -0.25 2.54 20.92
CA ASN A 599 -0.64 1.12 20.94
C ASN A 599 -0.48 0.40 22.29
N ARG A 600 0.45 0.83 23.13
CA ARG A 600 0.79 0.07 24.35
C ARG A 600 0.14 0.60 25.62
N ASP A 601 0.20 1.89 25.89
CA ASP A 601 -0.08 2.42 27.21
C ASP A 601 -1.46 3.09 27.36
N GLY A 602 -2.29 3.05 26.30
CA GLY A 602 -3.56 3.77 26.28
C GLY A 602 -3.41 5.29 26.23
N GLY A 603 -2.20 5.79 26.02
CA GLY A 603 -1.91 7.20 25.84
C GLY A 603 -2.38 7.72 24.49
N THR A 604 -2.35 9.03 24.31
CA THR A 604 -2.73 9.70 23.08
C THR A 604 -1.51 10.32 22.39
N ASN A 605 -1.49 10.23 21.06
CA ASN A 605 -0.57 11.02 20.24
C ASN A 605 -1.18 12.39 19.94
N PRO A 606 -0.35 13.44 19.73
CA PRO A 606 -0.81 14.72 19.23
C PRO A 606 -1.57 14.59 17.91
N ASN A 607 -2.45 15.56 17.61
CA ASN A 607 -3.10 15.63 16.32
C ASN A 607 -2.06 15.77 15.21
N LEU A 608 -2.23 15.01 14.13
CA LEU A 608 -1.41 15.11 12.93
C LEU A 608 -2.04 16.11 11.98
N ILE A 609 -1.26 17.08 11.51
CA ILE A 609 -1.67 18.04 10.47
C ILE A 609 -0.57 18.02 9.41
N ALA A 610 -0.86 17.38 8.29
CA ALA A 610 -0.03 17.44 7.09
C ALA A 610 -0.66 18.43 6.11
N TRP A 611 -0.07 19.62 5.99
CA TRP A 611 -0.52 20.65 5.06
C TRP A 611 0.58 20.93 4.05
N ASN A 612 0.28 20.70 2.78
CA ASN A 612 1.21 20.80 1.67
C ASN A 612 0.68 21.78 0.61
N ALA A 613 1.58 22.36 -0.19
CA ALA A 613 1.23 23.20 -1.31
C ALA A 613 2.23 23.00 -2.45
N TYR A 614 1.83 23.38 -3.65
CA TYR A 614 2.71 23.40 -4.81
C TYR A 614 2.36 24.53 -5.77
N VAL A 615 3.34 24.91 -6.56
CA VAL A 615 3.19 25.75 -7.73
C VAL A 615 4.08 25.23 -8.85
N GLY A 616 3.55 25.17 -10.04
CA GLY A 616 4.27 24.75 -11.24
C GLY A 616 4.05 25.70 -12.39
N TYR A 617 5.07 25.86 -13.20
CA TYR A 617 5.08 26.67 -14.41
C TYR A 617 5.50 25.83 -15.61
N GLN A 618 4.71 25.85 -16.67
CA GLN A 618 4.98 25.19 -17.93
C GLN A 618 5.58 26.22 -18.90
N PHE A 619 6.87 26.09 -19.22
CA PHE A 619 7.56 26.99 -20.15
C PHE A 619 7.10 26.78 -21.59
N ASN A 620 6.90 25.49 -21.94
CA ASN A 620 6.41 25.01 -23.22
C ASN A 620 5.90 23.57 -23.04
N GLU A 621 5.45 22.91 -24.10
CA GLU A 621 4.90 21.54 -24.04
C GLU A 621 5.86 20.51 -23.44
N ASN A 622 7.16 20.76 -23.50
CA ASN A 622 8.20 19.83 -23.11
C ASN A 622 8.91 20.16 -21.79
N SER A 623 8.86 21.42 -21.32
CA SER A 623 9.64 21.83 -20.16
C SER A 623 8.81 22.51 -19.09
N SER A 624 9.00 22.10 -17.84
CA SER A 624 8.29 22.65 -16.69
C SER A 624 9.17 22.75 -15.44
N LEU A 625 8.84 23.71 -14.60
CA LEU A 625 9.42 23.90 -13.27
C LEU A 625 8.32 23.78 -12.23
N ARG A 626 8.60 23.10 -11.12
CA ARG A 626 7.64 22.90 -10.05
C ARG A 626 8.32 23.03 -8.69
N LEU A 627 7.70 23.79 -7.81
CA LEU A 627 8.03 23.91 -6.39
C LEU A 627 6.96 23.17 -5.58
N ASP A 628 7.37 22.14 -4.85
CA ASP A 628 6.57 21.44 -3.85
C ASP A 628 7.00 21.88 -2.46
N VAL A 629 6.04 22.20 -1.59
CA VAL A 629 6.27 22.58 -0.19
C VAL A 629 5.44 21.66 0.70
N ARG A 630 6.08 21.01 1.67
CA ARG A 630 5.45 20.08 2.60
C ARG A 630 5.58 20.60 4.02
N ASN A 631 4.59 20.22 4.85
CA ASN A 631 4.50 20.63 6.24
C ASN A 631 4.62 22.15 6.41
N LEU A 632 3.73 22.87 5.71
CA LEU A 632 3.69 24.34 5.69
C LEU A 632 3.69 24.99 7.08
N LEU A 633 3.12 24.33 8.08
CA LEU A 633 3.05 24.81 9.45
C LEU A 633 4.31 24.50 10.27
N ASN A 634 5.30 23.86 9.67
CA ASN A 634 6.51 23.36 10.36
C ASN A 634 6.20 22.60 11.66
N ARG A 635 5.16 21.78 11.65
CA ARG A 635 4.71 21.04 12.84
C ARG A 635 5.58 19.82 13.08
N HIS A 636 5.78 19.51 14.35
CA HIS A 636 6.37 18.26 14.77
C HIS A 636 5.29 17.18 14.81
N ASN A 637 5.01 16.57 13.65
CA ASN A 637 4.02 15.51 13.53
C ASN A 637 4.60 14.17 13.95
N VAL A 638 4.16 13.63 15.08
CA VAL A 638 4.44 12.23 15.43
C VAL A 638 3.71 11.32 14.46
N ILE A 639 4.42 10.49 13.71
CA ILE A 639 3.86 9.61 12.67
C ILE A 639 3.80 8.13 13.11
N SER A 640 4.46 7.76 14.20
CA SER A 640 4.39 6.42 14.79
C SER A 640 3.19 6.26 15.73
N ASN A 641 2.93 5.01 16.10
CA ASN A 641 1.90 4.63 17.06
C ASN A 641 2.46 3.87 18.30
N GLY A 642 3.78 3.70 18.37
CA GLY A 642 4.47 2.99 19.47
C GLY A 642 4.94 3.91 20.59
N ASP A 643 5.67 3.34 21.55
CA ASP A 643 6.27 4.05 22.70
C ASP A 643 7.37 5.01 22.25
N TRP A 644 8.04 4.70 21.13
CA TRP A 644 9.03 5.55 20.50
C TRP A 644 8.36 6.49 19.51
N GLU A 645 8.62 7.79 19.63
CA GLU A 645 8.09 8.78 18.71
C GLU A 645 9.01 8.91 17.50
N TYR A 646 8.44 8.63 16.33
CA TYR A 646 9.04 8.91 15.03
C TYR A 646 8.29 10.08 14.41
N TRP A 647 9.02 10.97 13.76
CA TRP A 647 8.55 12.27 13.34
C TRP A 647 8.57 12.38 11.82
N ASP A 648 7.58 13.09 11.28
CA ASP A 648 7.59 13.50 9.89
C ASP A 648 8.67 14.56 9.63
N GLU A 649 8.96 14.82 8.35
CA GLU A 649 9.87 15.93 8.00
C GLU A 649 9.30 17.26 8.51
N PRO A 650 10.14 18.16 9.04
CA PRO A 650 9.76 19.55 9.29
C PRO A 650 9.40 20.23 7.97
N PHE A 651 9.15 21.56 8.00
CA PHE A 651 8.98 22.32 6.77
C PHE A 651 10.07 21.96 5.76
N ASN A 652 9.64 21.47 4.61
CA ASN A 652 10.56 21.13 3.54
C ASN A 652 10.00 21.54 2.17
N TYR A 653 10.91 21.80 1.26
CA TYR A 653 10.58 22.14 -0.11
C TYR A 653 11.49 21.40 -1.08
N GLN A 654 10.98 21.23 -2.29
CA GLN A 654 11.71 20.67 -3.42
C GLN A 654 11.37 21.43 -4.69
N LEU A 655 12.37 21.94 -5.38
CA LEU A 655 12.25 22.53 -6.71
C LEU A 655 12.66 21.46 -7.73
N SER A 656 11.80 21.21 -8.70
CA SER A 656 11.99 20.17 -9.70
C SER A 656 11.83 20.74 -11.11
N TYR A 657 12.77 20.45 -11.98
CA TYR A 657 12.70 20.73 -13.41
C TYR A 657 12.46 19.42 -14.16
N THR A 658 11.49 19.44 -15.08
CA THR A 658 11.17 18.29 -15.94
C THR A 658 11.29 18.69 -17.40
N GLN A 659 11.99 17.86 -18.17
CA GLN A 659 12.11 17.93 -19.62
C GLN A 659 11.51 16.67 -20.24
N LYS A 660 10.59 16.84 -21.19
CA LYS A 660 10.07 15.79 -22.07
C LYS A 660 10.82 15.80 -23.40
N PHE A 661 10.93 14.64 -24.05
CA PHE A 661 11.59 14.48 -25.35
C PHE A 661 10.99 13.32 -26.15
#